data_90e40a54ab14a9bcd5f199f588c0eb72
#
_entry.id   90e40a54ab14a9bcd5f199f588c0eb72
#
_cell.length_a   1.000
_cell.length_b   1.000
_cell.length_c   1.000
_cell.angle_alpha   90.00
_cell.angle_beta   90.00
_cell.angle_gamma   90.00
#
_symmetry.space_group_name_H-M   'P 1'
#
loop_
_entity.id
_entity.type
_entity.pdbx_description
1 polymer ?
#
loop_
_entity_poly.entity_id
_entity_poly.type
_entity_poly.pdbx_seq_one_letter_code
_entity_poly.pdbx_strand_id
1 'polypeptide(L)'
;MVALSIGAVFWVYGKDLPSHAALAKYTPPTISRIFSGEGLIIDEFAKERRLFVPIAEVPDIVKYAFISAEDKNFYQHAGYDLRCIAAAAVEGVLSGGQTLRGASTITQQVMKYFLLSGDRKIERKIKEIILATRIEETLTKDKILELYMNEIFLGQNSYGVAAAAQTYFNKPLSALAPHEAAVLAAMPKAPGSFHPVRRKERVTQRRDFILREMMENGYITSEVYESERLLPLLSVQNGDFPSYRVELPPRDYFTDEIRRQLSRDFGEGEFFSGGLTVRATIDPEMQDVAALALKSALENYDRAQGHWRGTGIIIERPNLADGLWQEALAEVTLPRDIELEGQWHLAVVRRLGDFAAQIGIENIADDDDGHWILREDVQWASLTQEETETGLKPGPKASVAKDLLKLGEVVYVRAQMDDEGKFSNWTLRQVPEIQGGFMAMDVNNGRVLAMQGGFNYSNSVFNRTTQAKRQPGSAFKPFVYAAALDSGYSPATIVIDAPIEIETPEGFWRPKNSSDKYYGPTPVRIGIEQSKNLMTIRLAQDAGMETIAEYAERFGVYDAMNPYLANSLGSEETTLYRIVAAYAMFANGGERVEPTLVDRVQDRYGQTVYRHDRRECVDCTVPNLPQGTRPEIVSYRERVMDEITAYQLVSMLEGVVQRGTAARYVDLPVPSAGKTGTTNESRDVWFVGFTSNIVAGCYIGYDVPKPLGKGWYGGSTCGPVFQDFMAKAVEKFGGGQFVVPTGGEFINMDRYTGARLADDAEGENVVAEFFREGDEPVFGISLNDGFALGSNLKSEEDLLNEALEAAEAASDAAEEGTIVIPTDDNKADFGTLSSGGLY
;
A
#
# COMPACT_ATOMS: atom_id res chain seq x y z
N MET A 1 -2.78 26.83 65.38
CA MET A 1 -1.66 25.95 64.87
C MET A 1 -2.09 25.08 63.67
N VAL A 2 -3.09 24.21 63.77
CA VAL A 2 -3.51 23.30 62.67
C VAL A 2 -3.89 24.09 61.36
N ALA A 3 -4.66 25.18 61.47
CA ALA A 3 -5.02 25.97 60.28
C ALA A 3 -3.82 26.66 59.61
N LEU A 4 -2.83 27.11 60.38
CA LEU A 4 -1.59 27.69 59.82
C LEU A 4 -0.70 26.61 59.18
N SER A 5 -0.65 25.37 59.71
CA SER A 5 0.06 24.25 59.10
C SER A 5 -0.59 23.80 57.78
N ILE A 6 -1.92 23.75 57.75
CA ILE A 6 -2.67 23.45 56.49
C ILE A 6 -2.42 24.55 55.45
N GLY A 7 -2.48 25.85 55.85
CA GLY A 7 -2.18 26.94 54.93
C GLY A 7 -0.75 26.91 54.38
N ALA A 8 0.25 26.53 55.18
CA ALA A 8 1.62 26.37 54.77
C ALA A 8 1.79 25.23 53.77
N VAL A 9 1.12 24.07 53.98
CA VAL A 9 1.09 22.95 53.07
C VAL A 9 0.45 23.38 51.73
N PHE A 10 -0.69 24.06 51.77
CA PHE A 10 -1.32 24.53 50.52
C PHE A 10 -0.45 25.56 49.78
N TRP A 11 0.30 26.39 50.51
CA TRP A 11 1.20 27.38 49.90
C TRP A 11 2.43 26.72 49.28
N VAL A 12 3.08 25.73 49.96
CA VAL A 12 4.26 25.05 49.46
C VAL A 12 3.95 24.19 48.24
N TYR A 13 2.91 23.36 48.31
CA TYR A 13 2.54 22.43 47.26
C TYR A 13 1.63 23.01 46.18
N GLY A 14 1.10 24.24 46.38
CA GLY A 14 0.22 24.91 45.43
C GLY A 14 0.89 25.80 44.41
N LYS A 15 2.23 26.08 44.54
CA LYS A 15 2.96 26.99 43.67
C LYS A 15 3.23 26.44 42.30
N ASP A 16 3.58 25.13 42.19
CA ASP A 16 4.06 24.47 40.97
C ASP A 16 2.99 23.52 40.41
N LEU A 17 1.71 23.83 40.62
CA LEU A 17 0.65 22.98 40.09
C LEU A 17 0.30 23.33 38.66
N PRO A 18 0.05 22.32 37.80
CA PRO A 18 -0.41 22.51 36.43
C PRO A 18 -1.71 23.35 36.38
N SER A 19 -1.87 24.08 35.25
CA SER A 19 -3.08 24.89 35.06
C SER A 19 -4.31 24.00 34.86
N HIS A 20 -5.25 24.07 35.80
CA HIS A 20 -6.54 23.37 35.70
C HIS A 20 -7.49 24.02 34.68
N ALA A 21 -7.26 25.28 34.30
CA ALA A 21 -8.05 25.95 33.26
C ALA A 21 -7.93 25.27 31.88
N ALA A 22 -6.84 24.56 31.62
CA ALA A 22 -6.69 23.77 30.40
C ALA A 22 -7.75 22.67 30.28
N LEU A 23 -8.25 22.13 31.41
CA LEU A 23 -9.28 21.07 31.41
C LEU A 23 -10.66 21.57 30.96
N ALA A 24 -10.93 22.88 31.07
CA ALA A 24 -12.17 23.46 30.54
C ALA A 24 -12.24 23.36 29.00
N LYS A 25 -11.08 23.34 28.35
CA LYS A 25 -10.92 23.18 26.87
C LYS A 25 -10.42 21.80 26.46
N TYR A 26 -10.33 20.87 27.39
CA TYR A 26 -9.84 19.53 27.10
C TYR A 26 -10.81 18.80 26.19
N THR A 27 -10.25 18.29 25.10
CA THR A 27 -10.93 17.40 24.15
C THR A 27 -10.31 16.01 24.27
N PRO A 28 -11.11 14.98 24.66
CA PRO A 28 -10.59 13.62 24.78
C PRO A 28 -10.01 13.11 23.46
N PRO A 29 -8.95 12.28 23.50
CA PRO A 29 -8.47 11.57 22.34
C PRO A 29 -9.60 10.73 21.75
N THR A 30 -9.75 10.76 20.42
CA THR A 30 -10.79 10.02 19.69
C THR A 30 -10.14 9.22 18.58
N ILE A 31 -10.72 8.05 18.24
CA ILE A 31 -10.24 7.17 17.19
C ILE A 31 -10.35 7.87 15.84
N SER A 32 -9.27 7.85 15.07
CA SER A 32 -9.33 8.22 13.65
C SER A 32 -9.67 6.99 12.81
N ARG A 33 -10.58 7.17 11.85
CA ARG A 33 -11.10 6.10 10.99
C ARG A 33 -10.81 6.38 9.54
N ILE A 34 -10.40 5.32 8.84
CA ILE A 34 -10.22 5.35 7.39
C ILE A 34 -11.34 4.55 6.74
N PHE A 35 -12.00 5.19 5.79
CA PHE A 35 -13.04 4.61 4.96
C PHE A 35 -12.52 4.46 3.53
N SER A 36 -12.88 3.37 2.86
CA SER A 36 -12.61 3.19 1.42
C SER A 36 -13.33 4.23 0.57
N GLY A 37 -13.04 4.28 -0.71
CA GLY A 37 -13.78 5.09 -1.70
C GLY A 37 -15.28 4.77 -1.73
N GLU A 38 -15.69 3.57 -1.36
CA GLU A 38 -17.08 3.10 -1.28
C GLU A 38 -17.73 3.36 0.10
N GLY A 39 -16.93 3.77 1.10
CA GLY A 39 -17.42 4.08 2.45
C GLY A 39 -17.35 2.93 3.46
N LEU A 40 -16.68 1.83 3.13
CA LEU A 40 -16.39 0.75 4.09
C LEU A 40 -15.25 1.17 5.02
N ILE A 41 -15.32 0.80 6.31
CA ILE A 41 -14.22 1.02 7.25
C ILE A 41 -13.09 0.03 6.91
N ILE A 42 -11.91 0.57 6.58
CA ILE A 42 -10.74 -0.25 6.20
C ILE A 42 -9.65 -0.25 7.27
N ASP A 43 -9.55 0.79 8.11
CA ASP A 43 -8.64 0.80 9.26
C ASP A 43 -9.11 1.79 10.35
N GLU A 44 -8.65 1.55 11.59
CA GLU A 44 -8.84 2.42 12.74
C GLU A 44 -7.49 2.69 13.42
N PHE A 45 -7.19 3.95 13.68
CA PHE A 45 -5.97 4.38 14.33
C PHE A 45 -6.27 5.06 15.66
N ALA A 46 -5.76 4.48 16.74
CA ALA A 46 -5.88 5.03 18.08
C ALA A 46 -4.70 4.56 18.94
N LYS A 47 -4.17 5.44 19.79
CA LYS A 47 -3.27 5.02 20.88
C LYS A 47 -4.03 4.27 21.98
N GLU A 48 -5.28 4.70 22.19
CA GLU A 48 -6.20 4.19 23.20
C GLU A 48 -7.61 4.15 22.61
N ARG A 49 -8.35 3.08 22.86
CA ARG A 49 -9.72 2.98 22.37
C ARG A 49 -10.65 3.82 23.25
N ARG A 50 -11.14 4.92 22.70
CA ARG A 50 -11.96 5.90 23.39
C ARG A 50 -13.10 6.39 22.49
N LEU A 51 -14.31 6.40 23.03
CA LEU A 51 -15.50 6.97 22.43
C LEU A 51 -16.02 8.06 23.35
N PHE A 52 -15.96 9.30 22.90
CA PHE A 52 -16.47 10.43 23.68
C PHE A 52 -17.99 10.46 23.67
N VAL A 53 -18.58 10.66 24.86
CA VAL A 53 -20.02 10.84 25.05
C VAL A 53 -20.26 12.06 25.96
N PRO A 54 -21.04 13.05 25.50
CA PRO A 54 -21.48 14.16 26.35
C PRO A 54 -22.24 13.64 27.57
N ILE A 55 -22.09 14.29 28.73
CA ILE A 55 -22.74 13.81 29.97
C ILE A 55 -24.27 13.75 29.88
N ALA A 56 -24.86 14.61 29.05
CA ALA A 56 -26.29 14.60 28.79
C ALA A 56 -26.80 13.33 28.08
N GLU A 57 -25.92 12.65 27.34
CA GLU A 57 -26.23 11.43 26.60
C GLU A 57 -25.85 10.14 27.39
N VAL A 58 -25.14 10.30 28.53
CA VAL A 58 -24.86 9.16 29.43
C VAL A 58 -26.13 8.85 30.23
N PRO A 59 -26.68 7.63 30.16
CA PRO A 59 -27.87 7.24 30.90
C PRO A 59 -27.65 7.40 32.42
N ASP A 60 -28.70 7.81 33.15
CA ASP A 60 -28.62 8.04 34.60
C ASP A 60 -28.24 6.78 35.36
N ILE A 61 -28.69 5.60 34.90
CA ILE A 61 -28.32 4.31 35.51
C ILE A 61 -26.81 4.06 35.50
N VAL A 62 -26.13 4.50 34.44
CA VAL A 62 -24.66 4.40 34.32
C VAL A 62 -23.98 5.41 35.27
N LYS A 63 -24.42 6.67 35.26
CA LYS A 63 -23.91 7.71 36.20
C LYS A 63 -24.04 7.24 37.64
N TYR A 64 -25.23 6.74 38.03
CA TYR A 64 -25.51 6.29 39.37
C TYR A 64 -24.70 5.07 39.80
N ALA A 65 -24.41 4.13 38.88
CA ALA A 65 -23.53 3.02 39.17
C ALA A 65 -22.12 3.48 39.56
N PHE A 66 -21.52 4.40 38.77
CA PHE A 66 -20.19 4.93 39.07
C PHE A 66 -20.15 5.79 40.31
N ILE A 67 -21.17 6.67 40.53
CA ILE A 67 -21.28 7.47 41.74
C ILE A 67 -21.40 6.59 42.98
N SER A 68 -22.25 5.54 42.92
CA SER A 68 -22.41 4.60 44.04
C SER A 68 -21.15 3.79 44.32
N ALA A 69 -20.39 3.46 43.26
CA ALA A 69 -19.16 2.64 43.35
C ALA A 69 -17.98 3.44 43.93
N GLU A 70 -17.81 4.70 43.56
CA GLU A 70 -16.58 5.48 43.73
C GLU A 70 -16.76 6.69 44.66
N ASP A 71 -17.93 7.37 44.63
CA ASP A 71 -18.11 8.65 45.34
C ASP A 71 -19.60 8.99 45.59
N LYS A 72 -20.22 8.32 46.53
CA LYS A 72 -21.68 8.47 46.78
C LYS A 72 -22.14 9.85 47.15
N ASN A 73 -21.25 10.73 47.65
CA ASN A 73 -21.55 12.13 48.00
C ASN A 73 -21.09 13.11 46.92
N PHE A 74 -20.84 12.67 45.70
CA PHE A 74 -20.22 13.44 44.62
C PHE A 74 -20.83 14.84 44.44
N TYR A 75 -22.14 14.94 44.39
CA TYR A 75 -22.83 16.21 44.19
C TYR A 75 -22.89 17.10 45.46
N GLN A 76 -22.42 16.61 46.65
CA GLN A 76 -22.56 17.32 47.94
C GLN A 76 -21.26 17.97 48.42
N HIS A 77 -20.09 17.48 47.99
CA HIS A 77 -18.81 18.00 48.49
C HIS A 77 -18.12 18.91 47.45
N ALA A 78 -17.13 19.69 47.85
CA ALA A 78 -16.32 20.59 47.00
C ALA A 78 -14.94 20.02 46.71
N GLY A 79 -14.89 18.89 45.99
CA GLY A 79 -13.65 18.23 45.53
C GLY A 79 -13.08 17.15 46.46
N TYR A 80 -13.36 17.17 47.74
CA TYR A 80 -12.99 16.16 48.72
C TYR A 80 -14.08 15.93 49.77
N ASP A 81 -14.23 14.72 50.25
CA ASP A 81 -15.22 14.34 51.28
C ASP A 81 -14.53 14.11 52.63
N LEU A 82 -14.66 15.10 53.54
CA LEU A 82 -14.08 15.02 54.89
C LEU A 82 -14.65 13.87 55.71
N ARG A 83 -15.93 13.52 55.51
CA ARG A 83 -16.58 12.43 56.26
C ARG A 83 -15.99 11.11 55.84
N CYS A 84 -15.79 10.88 54.53
CA CYS A 84 -15.14 9.66 54.01
C CYS A 84 -13.67 9.58 54.42
N ILE A 85 -12.94 10.70 54.43
CA ILE A 85 -11.52 10.72 54.88
C ILE A 85 -11.44 10.36 56.36
N ALA A 86 -12.30 10.97 57.22
CA ALA A 86 -12.34 10.66 58.66
C ALA A 86 -12.72 9.19 58.93
N ALA A 87 -13.73 8.66 58.22
CA ALA A 87 -14.15 7.27 58.36
C ALA A 87 -13.03 6.30 57.96
N ALA A 88 -12.33 6.58 56.85
CA ALA A 88 -11.18 5.74 56.40
C ALA A 88 -10.02 5.80 57.36
N ALA A 89 -9.76 6.95 58.01
CA ALA A 89 -8.71 7.06 59.03
C ALA A 89 -9.05 6.26 60.31
N VAL A 90 -10.30 6.32 60.76
CA VAL A 90 -10.78 5.53 61.91
C VAL A 90 -10.73 4.05 61.64
N GLU A 91 -11.17 3.59 60.46
CA GLU A 91 -11.13 2.17 60.05
C GLU A 91 -9.70 1.68 59.92
N GLY A 92 -8.78 2.49 59.34
CA GLY A 92 -7.35 2.16 59.25
C GLY A 92 -6.69 1.98 60.64
N VAL A 93 -7.05 2.80 61.60
CA VAL A 93 -6.57 2.70 62.97
C VAL A 93 -7.16 1.46 63.68
N LEU A 94 -8.47 1.21 63.53
CA LEU A 94 -9.16 0.08 64.15
C LEU A 94 -8.74 -1.26 63.56
N SER A 95 -8.38 -1.30 62.25
CA SER A 95 -7.91 -2.53 61.55
C SER A 95 -6.41 -2.77 61.68
N GLY A 96 -5.69 -1.91 62.47
CA GLY A 96 -4.22 -2.01 62.52
C GLY A 96 -3.51 -1.82 61.19
N GLY A 97 -4.11 -1.11 60.22
CA GLY A 97 -3.59 -0.85 58.90
C GLY A 97 -3.83 -1.99 57.88
N GLN A 98 -4.56 -3.03 58.23
CA GLN A 98 -4.84 -4.18 57.35
C GLN A 98 -5.93 -3.90 56.30
N THR A 99 -6.87 -2.99 56.61
CA THR A 99 -7.92 -2.55 55.68
C THR A 99 -7.90 -1.03 55.56
N LEU A 100 -7.58 -0.54 54.35
CA LEU A 100 -7.68 0.87 54.00
C LEU A 100 -8.84 1.05 53.00
N ARG A 101 -9.92 1.63 53.48
CA ARG A 101 -11.03 2.04 52.61
C ARG A 101 -10.57 3.17 51.69
N GLY A 102 -10.88 3.08 50.36
CA GLY A 102 -10.61 4.15 49.42
C GLY A 102 -11.43 5.40 49.76
N ALA A 103 -10.77 6.56 50.00
CA ALA A 103 -11.41 7.83 50.35
C ALA A 103 -11.12 8.90 49.26
N SER A 104 -10.82 8.50 48.03
CA SER A 104 -10.61 9.41 46.91
C SER A 104 -11.93 9.71 46.23
N THR A 105 -12.23 10.95 45.99
CA THR A 105 -13.43 11.40 45.25
C THR A 105 -13.22 11.25 43.74
N ILE A 106 -14.31 11.26 42.96
CA ILE A 106 -14.26 11.30 41.47
C ILE A 106 -13.42 12.50 41.00
N THR A 107 -13.62 13.68 41.62
CA THR A 107 -12.85 14.89 41.28
C THR A 107 -11.34 14.69 41.49
N GLN A 108 -10.93 14.04 42.58
CA GLN A 108 -9.52 13.73 42.85
C GLN A 108 -8.96 12.73 41.81
N GLN A 109 -9.78 11.76 41.39
CA GLN A 109 -9.39 10.80 40.36
C GLN A 109 -9.18 11.51 39.01
N VAL A 110 -10.05 12.44 38.63
CA VAL A 110 -9.86 13.25 37.40
C VAL A 110 -8.52 14.00 37.48
N MET A 111 -8.22 14.66 38.62
CA MET A 111 -6.95 15.39 38.78
C MET A 111 -5.74 14.45 38.67
N LYS A 112 -5.82 13.24 39.20
CA LYS A 112 -4.78 12.22 39.08
C LYS A 112 -4.53 11.83 37.64
N TYR A 113 -5.60 11.63 36.84
CA TYR A 113 -5.46 11.17 35.47
C TYR A 113 -4.92 12.27 34.52
N PHE A 114 -5.34 13.51 34.70
CA PHE A 114 -5.01 14.58 33.78
C PHE A 114 -3.74 15.37 34.13
N LEU A 115 -3.46 15.57 35.38
CA LEU A 115 -2.49 16.58 35.80
C LEU A 115 -1.32 16.03 36.62
N LEU A 116 -1.40 14.82 37.14
CA LEU A 116 -0.41 14.30 38.08
C LEU A 116 0.15 12.95 37.61
N SER A 117 1.37 12.95 37.06
CA SER A 117 2.11 11.74 36.73
C SER A 117 3.44 11.71 37.46
N GLY A 118 3.84 10.54 37.99
CA GLY A 118 5.20 10.28 38.49
C GLY A 118 5.55 10.74 39.91
N ASP A 119 4.71 11.49 40.60
CA ASP A 119 4.99 12.01 41.94
C ASP A 119 4.97 10.93 43.04
N ARG A 120 5.64 11.21 44.19
CA ARG A 120 5.59 10.33 45.39
C ARG A 120 4.16 10.26 45.93
N LYS A 121 3.77 9.10 46.46
CA LYS A 121 2.38 8.82 46.85
C LYS A 121 1.73 9.87 47.76
N ILE A 122 2.43 10.41 48.78
CA ILE A 122 1.89 11.42 49.71
C ILE A 122 1.81 12.81 49.07
N GLU A 123 2.88 13.21 48.39
CA GLU A 123 2.93 14.50 47.70
C GLU A 123 1.83 14.61 46.64
N ARG A 124 1.68 13.59 45.82
CA ARG A 124 0.59 13.50 44.83
C ARG A 124 -0.78 13.63 45.48
N LYS A 125 -1.02 13.00 46.65
CA LYS A 125 -2.31 13.06 47.30
C LYS A 125 -2.67 14.47 47.83
N ILE A 126 -1.67 15.21 48.27
CA ILE A 126 -1.83 16.61 48.62
C ILE A 126 -2.17 17.45 47.40
N LYS A 127 -1.44 17.27 46.30
CA LYS A 127 -1.69 17.97 45.02
C LYS A 127 -3.08 17.63 44.45
N GLU A 128 -3.51 16.36 44.52
CA GLU A 128 -4.85 15.91 44.11
C GLU A 128 -5.94 16.69 44.85
N ILE A 129 -5.82 16.87 46.16
CA ILE A 129 -6.82 17.61 47.00
C ILE A 129 -6.84 19.09 46.61
N ILE A 130 -5.67 19.72 46.45
CA ILE A 130 -5.58 21.14 46.10
C ILE A 130 -6.19 21.39 44.72
N LEU A 131 -5.82 20.55 43.73
CA LEU A 131 -6.36 20.68 42.40
C LEU A 131 -7.86 20.35 42.33
N ALA A 132 -8.32 19.32 43.08
CA ALA A 132 -9.73 18.99 43.15
C ALA A 132 -10.59 20.16 43.71
N THR A 133 -10.09 20.90 44.69
CA THR A 133 -10.78 22.11 45.15
C THR A 133 -10.85 23.21 44.10
N ARG A 134 -9.70 23.45 43.41
CA ARG A 134 -9.65 24.51 42.39
C ARG A 134 -10.51 24.22 41.16
N ILE A 135 -10.61 22.94 40.74
CA ILE A 135 -11.40 22.61 39.57
C ILE A 135 -12.91 22.70 39.84
N GLU A 136 -13.35 22.42 41.08
CA GLU A 136 -14.75 22.56 41.48
C GLU A 136 -15.22 24.04 41.50
N GLU A 137 -14.27 24.99 41.60
CA GLU A 137 -14.55 26.41 41.43
C GLU A 137 -14.73 26.83 39.97
N THR A 138 -14.22 26.02 39.04
CA THR A 138 -14.12 26.36 37.61
C THR A 138 -15.10 25.58 36.76
N LEU A 139 -15.34 24.30 37.08
CA LEU A 139 -16.19 23.37 36.31
C LEU A 139 -17.40 22.94 37.15
N THR A 140 -18.53 22.73 36.47
CA THR A 140 -19.70 22.10 37.08
C THR A 140 -19.46 20.65 37.43
N LYS A 141 -20.20 20.12 38.39
CA LYS A 141 -20.16 18.68 38.72
C LYS A 141 -20.38 17.77 37.53
N ASP A 142 -21.33 18.12 36.69
CA ASP A 142 -21.62 17.35 35.47
C ASP A 142 -20.43 17.36 34.49
N LYS A 143 -19.72 18.49 34.35
CA LYS A 143 -18.52 18.54 33.51
C LYS A 143 -17.36 17.71 34.07
N ILE A 144 -17.20 17.71 35.41
CA ILE A 144 -16.21 16.87 36.10
C ILE A 144 -16.56 15.38 35.91
N LEU A 145 -17.84 15.01 36.00
CA LEU A 145 -18.31 13.64 35.78
C LEU A 145 -18.13 13.24 34.30
N GLU A 146 -18.38 14.15 33.36
CA GLU A 146 -18.12 13.93 31.94
C GLU A 146 -16.65 13.57 31.66
N LEU A 147 -15.73 14.37 32.20
CA LEU A 147 -14.30 14.10 32.11
C LEU A 147 -13.96 12.73 32.70
N TYR A 148 -14.50 12.40 33.86
CA TYR A 148 -14.28 11.10 34.49
C TYR A 148 -14.79 9.95 33.64
N MET A 149 -16.06 10.03 33.18
CA MET A 149 -16.72 8.97 32.41
C MET A 149 -16.05 8.69 31.06
N ASN A 150 -15.42 9.70 30.47
CA ASN A 150 -14.72 9.57 29.19
C ASN A 150 -13.25 9.20 29.33
N GLU A 151 -12.65 9.35 30.54
CA GLU A 151 -11.20 9.17 30.73
C GLU A 151 -10.83 7.86 31.44
N ILE A 152 -11.73 7.35 32.28
CA ILE A 152 -11.44 6.24 33.18
C ILE A 152 -11.07 4.98 32.41
N PHE A 153 -9.94 4.35 32.79
CA PHE A 153 -9.53 3.06 32.24
C PHE A 153 -10.33 1.92 32.87
N LEU A 154 -11.03 1.16 32.03
CA LEU A 154 -11.94 0.09 32.43
C LEU A 154 -11.43 -1.32 32.04
N GLY A 155 -10.17 -1.44 31.62
CA GLY A 155 -9.60 -2.70 31.18
C GLY A 155 -9.82 -2.99 29.70
N GLN A 156 -9.22 -4.06 29.18
CA GLN A 156 -9.34 -4.47 27.75
C GLN A 156 -9.05 -3.34 26.75
N ASN A 157 -8.06 -2.50 27.06
CA ASN A 157 -7.70 -1.28 26.30
C ASN A 157 -8.86 -0.29 26.12
N SER A 158 -9.89 -0.32 26.98
CA SER A 158 -11.07 0.56 26.90
C SER A 158 -10.94 1.71 27.88
N TYR A 159 -10.97 2.91 27.33
CA TYR A 159 -10.98 4.16 28.06
C TYR A 159 -12.35 4.83 27.87
N GLY A 160 -12.99 5.19 29.00
CA GLY A 160 -14.35 5.70 29.05
C GLY A 160 -15.45 4.65 28.97
N VAL A 161 -16.62 5.03 29.48
CA VAL A 161 -17.77 4.11 29.67
C VAL A 161 -18.36 3.60 28.35
N ALA A 162 -18.36 4.43 27.30
CA ALA A 162 -18.93 4.04 26.01
C ALA A 162 -18.09 2.98 25.30
N ALA A 163 -16.76 3.14 25.28
CA ALA A 163 -15.86 2.14 24.74
C ALA A 163 -15.93 0.83 25.54
N ALA A 164 -16.06 0.91 26.86
CA ALA A 164 -16.21 -0.26 27.70
C ALA A 164 -17.54 -1.00 27.49
N ALA A 165 -18.66 -0.27 27.34
CA ALA A 165 -19.96 -0.88 27.07
C ALA A 165 -19.93 -1.73 25.78
N GLN A 166 -19.30 -1.22 24.74
CA GLN A 166 -19.09 -1.95 23.50
C GLN A 166 -18.14 -3.15 23.69
N THR A 167 -17.03 -2.92 24.39
CA THR A 167 -16.00 -3.96 24.58
C THR A 167 -16.51 -5.13 25.42
N TYR A 168 -17.30 -4.87 26.47
CA TYR A 168 -17.76 -5.92 27.38
C TYR A 168 -19.09 -6.53 26.99
N PHE A 169 -20.00 -5.76 26.39
CA PHE A 169 -21.39 -6.18 26.16
C PHE A 169 -21.85 -6.05 24.72
N ASN A 170 -21.05 -5.46 23.84
CA ASN A 170 -21.45 -5.11 22.46
C ASN A 170 -22.77 -4.32 22.44
N LYS A 171 -22.93 -3.35 23.35
CA LYS A 171 -24.12 -2.52 23.51
C LYS A 171 -23.79 -1.02 23.51
N PRO A 172 -24.68 -0.16 22.99
CA PRO A 172 -24.61 1.26 23.29
C PRO A 172 -24.96 1.50 24.76
N LEU A 173 -24.52 2.65 25.32
CA LEU A 173 -24.79 2.99 26.73
C LEU A 173 -26.29 2.97 27.08
N SER A 174 -27.16 3.39 26.16
CA SER A 174 -28.62 3.45 26.35
C SER A 174 -29.28 2.08 26.50
N ALA A 175 -28.60 1.01 26.09
CA ALA A 175 -29.12 -0.36 26.17
C ALA A 175 -28.52 -1.16 27.35
N LEU A 176 -27.74 -0.53 28.22
CA LEU A 176 -27.17 -1.19 29.39
C LEU A 176 -28.23 -1.39 30.49
N ALA A 177 -28.31 -2.62 31.01
CA ALA A 177 -29.08 -2.94 32.18
C ALA A 177 -28.35 -2.51 33.48
N PRO A 178 -29.04 -2.37 34.63
CA PRO A 178 -28.42 -1.97 35.88
C PRO A 178 -27.24 -2.85 36.30
N HIS A 179 -27.34 -4.18 36.16
CA HIS A 179 -26.25 -5.09 36.50
C HIS A 179 -25.04 -4.93 35.55
N GLU A 180 -25.24 -4.61 34.29
CA GLU A 180 -24.15 -4.35 33.33
C GLU A 180 -23.44 -3.01 33.65
N ALA A 181 -24.20 -1.97 33.95
CA ALA A 181 -23.66 -0.70 34.41
C ALA A 181 -22.82 -0.87 35.68
N ALA A 182 -23.31 -1.68 36.64
CA ALA A 182 -22.58 -2.01 37.86
C ALA A 182 -21.30 -2.82 37.61
N VAL A 183 -21.27 -3.69 36.59
CA VAL A 183 -20.03 -4.36 36.15
C VAL A 183 -19.01 -3.36 35.64
N LEU A 184 -19.40 -2.42 34.78
CA LEU A 184 -18.48 -1.35 34.31
C LEU A 184 -17.95 -0.54 35.48
N ALA A 185 -18.83 -0.14 36.44
CA ALA A 185 -18.45 0.62 37.63
C ALA A 185 -17.57 -0.19 38.61
N ALA A 186 -17.47 -1.52 38.46
CA ALA A 186 -16.55 -2.33 39.26
C ALA A 186 -15.09 -2.25 38.79
N MET A 187 -14.86 -1.93 37.52
CA MET A 187 -13.54 -2.01 36.85
C MET A 187 -12.52 -0.98 37.36
N PRO A 188 -12.85 0.31 37.64
CA PRO A 188 -11.87 1.33 38.00
C PRO A 188 -10.98 0.96 39.17
N LYS A 189 -11.51 0.22 40.11
CA LYS A 189 -10.81 -0.16 41.35
C LYS A 189 -9.50 -0.95 41.07
N ALA A 190 -9.53 -1.86 40.13
CA ALA A 190 -8.36 -2.66 39.72
C ALA A 190 -8.67 -3.41 38.39
N PRO A 191 -8.58 -2.78 37.22
CA PRO A 191 -9.02 -3.37 35.95
C PRO A 191 -8.38 -4.72 35.63
N GLY A 192 -7.11 -4.91 35.97
CA GLY A 192 -6.41 -6.20 35.78
C GLY A 192 -6.91 -7.31 36.72
N SER A 193 -7.52 -6.95 37.84
CA SER A 193 -8.03 -7.90 38.87
C SER A 193 -9.52 -8.21 38.73
N PHE A 194 -10.26 -7.46 37.91
CA PHE A 194 -11.70 -7.62 37.66
C PHE A 194 -11.97 -8.11 36.23
N HIS A 195 -11.28 -9.17 35.80
CA HIS A 195 -11.50 -9.75 34.48
C HIS A 195 -12.76 -10.62 34.47
N PRO A 196 -13.74 -10.40 33.56
CA PRO A 196 -15.06 -11.06 33.62
C PRO A 196 -15.00 -12.58 33.42
N VAL A 197 -13.96 -13.11 32.77
CA VAL A 197 -13.75 -14.55 32.60
C VAL A 197 -12.85 -15.12 33.70
N ARG A 198 -11.62 -14.59 33.83
CA ARG A 198 -10.60 -15.15 34.71
C ARG A 198 -10.92 -14.98 36.22
N ARG A 199 -11.75 -13.99 36.56
CA ARG A 199 -12.12 -13.63 37.94
C ARG A 199 -13.63 -13.37 38.07
N LYS A 200 -14.43 -14.20 37.40
CA LYS A 200 -15.90 -14.04 37.30
C LYS A 200 -16.56 -13.83 38.66
N GLU A 201 -16.27 -14.66 39.65
CA GLU A 201 -16.82 -14.57 40.98
C GLU A 201 -16.52 -13.22 41.68
N ARG A 202 -15.30 -12.72 41.53
CA ARG A 202 -14.88 -11.45 42.11
C ARG A 202 -15.61 -10.26 41.47
N VAL A 203 -15.79 -10.33 40.14
CA VAL A 203 -16.57 -9.33 39.43
C VAL A 203 -18.03 -9.34 39.85
N THR A 204 -18.64 -10.53 39.98
CA THR A 204 -20.02 -10.71 40.44
C THR A 204 -20.22 -10.15 41.83
N GLN A 205 -19.36 -10.48 42.80
CA GLN A 205 -19.43 -9.94 44.15
C GLN A 205 -19.32 -8.41 44.20
N ARG A 206 -18.46 -7.83 43.37
CA ARG A 206 -18.33 -6.38 43.29
C ARG A 206 -19.52 -5.73 42.60
N ARG A 207 -20.08 -6.33 41.54
CA ARG A 207 -21.32 -5.93 40.89
C ARG A 207 -22.47 -5.87 41.90
N ASP A 208 -22.66 -6.96 42.69
CA ASP A 208 -23.74 -7.07 43.63
C ASP A 208 -23.61 -6.06 44.78
N PHE A 209 -22.37 -5.79 45.20
CA PHE A 209 -22.08 -4.70 46.13
C PHE A 209 -22.50 -3.33 45.56
N ILE A 210 -22.19 -3.03 44.31
CA ILE A 210 -22.55 -1.76 43.67
C ILE A 210 -24.06 -1.62 43.49
N LEU A 211 -24.74 -2.71 43.03
CA LEU A 211 -26.19 -2.74 42.95
C LEU A 211 -26.86 -2.43 44.32
N ARG A 212 -26.30 -2.99 45.40
CA ARG A 212 -26.80 -2.67 46.76
C ARG A 212 -26.59 -1.21 47.12
N GLU A 213 -25.41 -0.65 46.88
CA GLU A 213 -25.16 0.79 47.11
C GLU A 213 -26.08 1.69 46.26
N MET A 214 -26.38 1.28 45.00
CA MET A 214 -27.36 2.00 44.16
C MET A 214 -28.77 1.97 44.77
N MET A 215 -29.17 0.84 45.36
CA MET A 215 -30.46 0.73 46.06
C MET A 215 -30.46 1.57 47.36
N GLU A 216 -29.41 1.46 48.19
CA GLU A 216 -29.29 2.23 49.44
C GLU A 216 -29.27 3.75 49.20
N ASN A 217 -28.72 4.19 48.06
CA ASN A 217 -28.72 5.61 47.65
C ASN A 217 -30.03 6.01 46.93
N GLY A 218 -31.00 5.13 46.78
CA GLY A 218 -32.30 5.42 46.17
C GLY A 218 -32.31 5.54 44.66
N TYR A 219 -31.28 5.08 43.95
CA TYR A 219 -31.19 5.13 42.51
C TYR A 219 -31.89 3.97 41.79
N ILE A 220 -32.06 2.86 42.47
CA ILE A 220 -32.88 1.73 42.03
C ILE A 220 -33.78 1.25 43.15
N THR A 221 -34.90 0.60 42.82
CA THR A 221 -35.80 0.04 43.82
C THR A 221 -35.26 -1.29 44.38
N SER A 222 -35.82 -1.73 45.51
CA SER A 222 -35.46 -3.03 46.08
C SER A 222 -35.82 -4.18 45.15
N GLU A 223 -36.91 -4.08 44.43
CA GLU A 223 -37.34 -5.11 43.45
C GLU A 223 -36.34 -5.23 42.29
N VAL A 224 -35.87 -4.10 41.76
CA VAL A 224 -34.83 -4.04 40.72
C VAL A 224 -33.52 -4.64 41.26
N TYR A 225 -33.09 -4.27 42.48
CA TYR A 225 -31.90 -4.86 43.07
C TYR A 225 -32.00 -6.36 43.17
N GLU A 226 -33.11 -6.91 43.69
CA GLU A 226 -33.28 -8.35 43.86
C GLU A 226 -33.35 -9.09 42.55
N SER A 227 -33.95 -8.56 41.53
CA SER A 227 -33.97 -9.17 40.19
C SER A 227 -32.61 -9.10 39.49
N GLU A 228 -31.93 -7.96 39.49
CA GLU A 228 -30.70 -7.75 38.73
C GLU A 228 -29.48 -8.51 39.29
N ARG A 229 -29.42 -8.66 40.62
CA ARG A 229 -28.32 -9.41 41.25
C ARG A 229 -28.34 -10.92 40.97
N LEU A 230 -29.50 -11.46 40.60
CA LEU A 230 -29.67 -12.88 40.24
C LEU A 230 -29.22 -13.19 38.83
N LEU A 231 -29.11 -12.17 37.97
CA LEU A 231 -28.70 -12.37 36.58
C LEU A 231 -27.22 -12.83 36.45
N PRO A 232 -26.94 -13.73 35.53
CA PRO A 232 -25.59 -14.20 35.31
C PRO A 232 -24.69 -13.08 34.77
N LEU A 233 -23.39 -13.15 35.05
CA LEU A 233 -22.41 -12.27 34.42
C LEU A 233 -22.13 -12.80 33.01
N LEU A 234 -22.63 -12.10 32.01
CA LEU A 234 -22.41 -12.34 30.59
C LEU A 234 -21.45 -11.30 30.04
N SER A 235 -20.62 -11.66 29.05
CA SER A 235 -19.70 -10.74 28.39
C SER A 235 -19.20 -11.25 27.04
N VAL A 236 -18.76 -10.31 26.18
CA VAL A 236 -18.07 -10.62 24.91
C VAL A 236 -16.86 -11.52 25.13
N GLN A 237 -16.06 -11.28 26.21
CA GLN A 237 -14.86 -12.06 26.52
C GLN A 237 -15.15 -13.51 26.89
N ASN A 238 -16.37 -13.82 27.29
CA ASN A 238 -16.83 -15.16 27.63
C ASN A 238 -17.53 -15.85 26.45
N GLY A 239 -17.66 -15.15 25.30
CA GLY A 239 -18.38 -15.65 24.13
C GLY A 239 -19.90 -15.54 24.22
N ASP A 240 -20.45 -14.84 25.25
CA ASP A 240 -21.89 -14.72 25.46
C ASP A 240 -22.53 -13.72 24.48
N PHE A 241 -21.74 -12.77 23.99
CA PHE A 241 -22.15 -11.79 22.99
C PHE A 241 -21.16 -11.79 21.82
N PRO A 242 -21.61 -11.50 20.57
CA PRO A 242 -20.71 -11.32 19.44
C PRO A 242 -19.73 -10.19 19.71
N SER A 243 -18.53 -10.29 19.17
CA SER A 243 -17.56 -9.20 19.28
C SER A 243 -18.05 -7.97 18.52
N TYR A 244 -17.98 -6.80 19.16
CA TYR A 244 -18.21 -5.52 18.49
C TYR A 244 -17.15 -5.21 17.42
N ARG A 245 -16.00 -5.86 17.48
CA ARG A 245 -14.96 -5.65 16.47
C ARG A 245 -15.56 -6.00 15.11
N VAL A 246 -15.84 -4.97 14.31
CA VAL A 246 -15.84 -5.13 12.86
C VAL A 246 -14.50 -5.81 12.59
N GLU A 247 -14.51 -6.98 11.99
CA GLU A 247 -13.28 -7.59 11.50
C GLU A 247 -12.76 -6.64 10.44
N LEU A 248 -11.82 -5.78 10.84
CA LEU A 248 -11.12 -4.90 9.92
C LEU A 248 -10.27 -5.79 9.01
N PRO A 249 -10.18 -5.48 7.71
CA PRO A 249 -9.26 -6.17 6.84
C PRO A 249 -7.84 -6.05 7.42
N PRO A 250 -6.95 -7.01 7.15
CA PRO A 250 -5.55 -6.91 7.53
C PRO A 250 -4.97 -5.59 7.02
N ARG A 251 -4.16 -4.94 7.86
CA ARG A 251 -3.46 -3.72 7.45
C ARG A 251 -2.54 -4.01 6.27
N ASP A 252 -2.54 -3.15 5.28
CA ASP A 252 -1.82 -3.29 4.03
C ASP A 252 -0.91 -2.07 3.73
N TYR A 253 -0.24 -2.09 2.59
CA TYR A 253 0.62 -1.01 2.14
C TYR A 253 -0.13 0.30 1.88
N PHE A 254 -1.39 0.22 1.46
CA PHE A 254 -2.21 1.39 1.16
C PHE A 254 -2.59 2.13 2.44
N THR A 255 -3.15 1.41 3.41
CA THR A 255 -3.57 1.98 4.70
C THR A 255 -2.38 2.48 5.53
N ASP A 256 -1.24 1.78 5.48
CA ASP A 256 -0.02 2.24 6.16
C ASP A 256 0.57 3.50 5.49
N GLU A 257 0.51 3.62 4.18
CA GLU A 257 0.96 4.83 3.49
C GLU A 257 0.07 6.03 3.84
N ILE A 258 -1.26 5.86 3.94
CA ILE A 258 -2.15 6.91 4.47
C ILE A 258 -1.72 7.32 5.88
N ARG A 259 -1.47 6.36 6.76
CA ARG A 259 -0.97 6.64 8.12
C ARG A 259 0.31 7.49 8.09
N ARG A 260 1.28 7.12 7.24
CA ARG A 260 2.55 7.85 7.11
C ARG A 260 2.36 9.27 6.61
N GLN A 261 1.54 9.46 5.57
CA GLN A 261 1.27 10.78 5.01
C GLN A 261 0.51 11.66 5.99
N LEU A 262 -0.60 11.18 6.57
CA LEU A 262 -1.41 11.98 7.50
C LEU A 262 -0.68 12.26 8.83
N SER A 263 0.14 11.32 9.33
CA SER A 263 0.98 11.56 10.51
C SER A 263 2.04 12.65 10.26
N ARG A 264 2.57 12.73 9.04
CA ARG A 264 3.49 13.80 8.63
C ARG A 264 2.77 15.15 8.50
N ASP A 265 1.60 15.17 7.84
CA ASP A 265 0.91 16.39 7.43
C ASP A 265 0.08 17.02 8.57
N PHE A 266 -0.55 16.19 9.42
CA PHE A 266 -1.35 16.65 10.58
C PHE A 266 -0.62 16.46 11.91
N GLY A 267 0.50 15.76 11.95
CA GLY A 267 1.19 15.36 13.17
C GLY A 267 0.61 14.08 13.79
N GLU A 268 1.49 13.27 14.43
CA GLU A 268 1.08 12.00 15.06
C GLU A 268 -0.02 12.16 16.12
N GLY A 269 0.05 13.23 16.91
CA GLY A 269 -0.92 13.51 17.97
C GLY A 269 -2.34 13.66 17.41
N GLU A 270 -2.50 14.49 16.39
CA GLU A 270 -3.80 14.74 15.76
C GLU A 270 -4.29 13.50 15.00
N PHE A 271 -3.40 12.83 14.26
CA PHE A 271 -3.78 11.62 13.53
C PHE A 271 -4.27 10.49 14.44
N PHE A 272 -3.55 10.19 15.54
CA PHE A 272 -3.91 9.09 16.44
C PHE A 272 -4.97 9.44 17.50
N SER A 273 -5.20 10.71 17.77
CA SER A 273 -6.05 11.15 18.89
C SER A 273 -7.05 12.25 18.51
N GLY A 274 -6.94 12.80 17.30
CA GLY A 274 -7.77 13.90 16.82
C GLY A 274 -9.19 13.51 16.42
N GLY A 275 -9.44 12.20 16.18
CA GLY A 275 -10.75 11.72 15.74
C GLY A 275 -11.04 12.09 14.29
N LEU A 276 -10.03 11.98 13.43
CA LEU A 276 -10.16 12.26 12.01
C LEU A 276 -11.01 11.20 11.30
N THR A 277 -11.90 11.66 10.43
CA THR A 277 -12.62 10.83 9.47
C THR A 277 -11.97 11.00 8.11
N VAL A 278 -11.26 9.96 7.67
CA VAL A 278 -10.50 9.94 6.42
C VAL A 278 -11.26 9.15 5.37
N ARG A 279 -11.58 9.75 4.24
CA ARG A 279 -12.07 9.04 3.06
C ARG A 279 -10.90 8.79 2.13
N ALA A 280 -10.49 7.54 2.03
CA ALA A 280 -9.44 7.10 1.12
C ALA A 280 -9.96 6.98 -0.31
N THR A 281 -9.03 6.90 -1.26
CA THR A 281 -9.33 6.73 -2.68
C THR A 281 -9.36 5.26 -3.09
N ILE A 282 -8.90 4.35 -2.24
CA ILE A 282 -8.81 2.91 -2.51
C ILE A 282 -10.15 2.33 -2.96
N ASP A 283 -10.09 1.54 -4.01
CA ASP A 283 -11.13 0.62 -4.43
C ASP A 283 -10.77 -0.78 -3.94
N PRO A 284 -11.52 -1.37 -2.98
CA PRO A 284 -11.14 -2.64 -2.35
C PRO A 284 -10.98 -3.79 -3.35
N GLU A 285 -11.89 -3.91 -4.33
CA GLU A 285 -11.82 -4.93 -5.36
C GLU A 285 -10.56 -4.79 -6.22
N MET A 286 -10.26 -3.56 -6.65
CA MET A 286 -9.04 -3.29 -7.44
C MET A 286 -7.77 -3.50 -6.61
N GLN A 287 -7.81 -3.24 -5.31
CA GLN A 287 -6.69 -3.53 -4.41
C GLN A 287 -6.40 -5.04 -4.36
N ASP A 288 -7.44 -5.88 -4.26
CA ASP A 288 -7.30 -7.33 -4.25
C ASP A 288 -6.74 -7.84 -5.59
N VAL A 289 -7.25 -7.30 -6.72
CA VAL A 289 -6.73 -7.64 -8.05
C VAL A 289 -5.26 -7.24 -8.20
N ALA A 290 -4.86 -6.05 -7.74
CA ALA A 290 -3.48 -5.60 -7.78
C ALA A 290 -2.55 -6.47 -6.92
N ALA A 291 -3.01 -6.82 -5.72
CA ALA A 291 -2.28 -7.68 -4.80
C ALA A 291 -2.08 -9.08 -5.41
N LEU A 292 -3.15 -9.67 -5.98
CA LEU A 292 -3.08 -10.98 -6.64
C LEU A 292 -2.13 -10.97 -7.83
N ALA A 293 -2.26 -9.99 -8.74
CA ALA A 293 -1.43 -9.90 -9.94
C ALA A 293 0.06 -9.78 -9.61
N LEU A 294 0.43 -8.88 -8.68
CA LEU A 294 1.83 -8.71 -8.28
C LEU A 294 2.36 -9.95 -7.55
N LYS A 295 1.63 -10.48 -6.57
CA LYS A 295 2.05 -11.67 -5.79
C LYS A 295 2.25 -12.88 -6.70
N SER A 296 1.34 -13.12 -7.67
CA SER A 296 1.47 -14.21 -8.64
C SER A 296 2.73 -14.07 -9.49
N ALA A 297 3.04 -12.88 -9.98
CA ALA A 297 4.26 -12.64 -10.75
C ALA A 297 5.53 -12.89 -9.93
N LEU A 298 5.56 -12.46 -8.67
CA LEU A 298 6.68 -12.68 -7.76
C LEU A 298 6.87 -14.18 -7.43
N GLU A 299 5.77 -14.89 -7.13
CA GLU A 299 5.81 -16.35 -6.91
C GLU A 299 6.29 -17.10 -8.14
N ASN A 300 5.73 -16.78 -9.31
CA ASN A 300 6.09 -17.42 -10.58
C ASN A 300 7.56 -17.23 -10.92
N TYR A 301 8.09 -16.01 -10.75
CA TYR A 301 9.52 -15.75 -10.93
C TYR A 301 10.35 -16.59 -9.94
N ASP A 302 10.05 -16.55 -8.65
CA ASP A 302 10.82 -17.24 -7.61
C ASP A 302 10.85 -18.76 -7.83
N ARG A 303 9.71 -19.35 -8.20
CA ARG A 303 9.62 -20.76 -8.56
C ARG A 303 10.40 -21.10 -9.83
N ALA A 304 10.38 -20.22 -10.84
CA ALA A 304 11.16 -20.41 -12.08
C ALA A 304 12.68 -20.40 -11.82
N GLN A 305 13.16 -19.68 -10.78
CA GLN A 305 14.56 -19.73 -10.37
C GLN A 305 14.94 -21.09 -9.78
N GLY A 306 13.99 -21.89 -9.33
CA GLY A 306 14.22 -23.27 -8.92
C GLY A 306 15.09 -23.44 -7.68
N HIS A 307 15.14 -22.45 -6.76
CA HIS A 307 15.89 -22.51 -5.51
C HIS A 307 14.96 -22.62 -4.31
N TRP A 308 15.10 -23.72 -3.56
CA TRP A 308 14.36 -23.92 -2.31
C TRP A 308 15.15 -23.35 -1.12
N ARG A 309 14.51 -22.50 -0.36
CA ARG A 309 15.07 -21.86 0.85
C ARG A 309 14.34 -22.32 2.12
N GLY A 310 13.07 -22.76 1.97
CA GLY A 310 12.21 -23.09 3.09
C GLY A 310 11.93 -21.88 4.00
N THR A 311 11.52 -22.16 5.23
CA THR A 311 11.34 -21.13 6.26
C THR A 311 12.56 -20.98 7.19
N GLY A 312 13.49 -21.92 7.11
CA GLY A 312 14.63 -22.02 8.03
C GLY A 312 14.30 -22.51 9.44
N ILE A 313 13.02 -22.79 9.75
CA ILE A 313 12.55 -23.21 11.07
C ILE A 313 12.40 -24.71 11.11
N ILE A 314 12.94 -25.34 12.17
CA ILE A 314 12.86 -26.79 12.40
C ILE A 314 12.29 -27.03 13.80
N ILE A 315 11.18 -27.75 13.89
CA ILE A 315 10.62 -28.27 15.15
C ILE A 315 11.40 -29.54 15.56
N GLU A 316 11.89 -29.57 16.79
CA GLU A 316 12.69 -30.68 17.30
C GLU A 316 11.88 -31.97 17.37
N ARG A 317 12.56 -33.14 17.16
CA ARG A 317 11.92 -34.47 17.11
C ARG A 317 11.00 -34.82 18.28
N PRO A 318 11.32 -34.49 19.56
CA PRO A 318 10.42 -34.78 20.65
C PRO A 318 9.05 -34.14 20.53
N ASN A 319 9.00 -32.95 19.89
CA ASN A 319 7.79 -32.16 19.68
C ASN A 319 7.02 -32.57 18.40
N LEU A 320 7.47 -33.57 17.65
CA LEU A 320 6.76 -34.09 16.47
C LEU A 320 5.77 -35.20 16.80
N ALA A 321 5.66 -35.62 18.05
CA ALA A 321 4.68 -36.61 18.52
C ALA A 321 3.25 -36.08 18.36
N ASP A 322 2.29 -36.99 18.24
CA ASP A 322 0.88 -36.66 18.10
C ASP A 322 0.38 -35.76 19.24
N GLY A 323 -0.27 -34.64 18.88
CA GLY A 323 -0.73 -33.61 19.81
C GLY A 323 0.30 -32.51 20.13
N LEU A 324 1.60 -32.80 20.12
CA LEU A 324 2.66 -31.84 20.46
C LEU A 324 3.07 -30.95 19.27
N TRP A 325 3.02 -31.47 18.04
CA TRP A 325 3.42 -30.72 16.86
C TRP A 325 2.47 -29.55 16.57
N GLN A 326 1.18 -29.69 16.89
CA GLN A 326 0.20 -28.60 16.72
C GLN A 326 0.55 -27.43 17.64
N GLU A 327 0.86 -27.71 18.92
CA GLU A 327 1.26 -26.67 19.86
C GLU A 327 2.56 -26.00 19.44
N ALA A 328 3.57 -26.78 19.03
CA ALA A 328 4.86 -26.28 18.58
C ALA A 328 4.73 -25.45 17.29
N LEU A 329 3.86 -25.85 16.34
CA LEU A 329 3.62 -25.12 15.10
C LEU A 329 2.87 -23.80 15.36
N ALA A 330 1.92 -23.78 16.32
CA ALA A 330 1.19 -22.58 16.71
C ALA A 330 2.10 -21.51 17.36
N GLU A 331 3.21 -21.89 17.99
CA GLU A 331 4.21 -20.99 18.57
C GLU A 331 5.15 -20.36 17.52
N VAL A 332 5.18 -20.89 16.30
CA VAL A 332 6.05 -20.39 15.22
C VAL A 332 5.59 -18.99 14.80
N THR A 333 6.53 -18.05 14.79
CA THR A 333 6.27 -16.65 14.37
C THR A 333 6.54 -16.50 12.87
N LEU A 334 5.54 -16.83 12.04
CA LEU A 334 5.54 -16.64 10.58
C LEU A 334 4.19 -16.06 10.15
N PRO A 335 4.12 -15.29 9.04
CA PRO A 335 2.87 -14.81 8.47
C PRO A 335 1.87 -15.94 8.20
N ARG A 336 0.61 -15.71 8.55
CA ARG A 336 -0.51 -16.64 8.29
C ARG A 336 -1.58 -16.03 7.38
N ASP A 337 -1.34 -14.80 6.94
CA ASP A 337 -2.22 -13.97 6.12
C ASP A 337 -1.82 -13.96 4.63
N ILE A 338 -1.13 -15.01 4.18
CA ILE A 338 -0.74 -15.13 2.77
C ILE A 338 -1.87 -15.82 2.02
N GLU A 339 -2.55 -15.05 1.18
CA GLU A 339 -3.57 -15.52 0.27
C GLU A 339 -3.14 -15.24 -1.17
N LEU A 340 -3.08 -16.29 -1.98
CA LEU A 340 -2.68 -16.24 -3.37
C LEU A 340 -3.20 -17.50 -4.07
N GLU A 341 -4.25 -17.36 -4.89
CA GLU A 341 -4.98 -18.49 -5.47
C GLU A 341 -5.38 -19.55 -4.42
N GLY A 342 -5.75 -19.08 -3.23
CA GLY A 342 -6.04 -19.87 -2.04
C GLY A 342 -5.09 -19.57 -0.88
N GLN A 343 -5.54 -19.91 0.31
CA GLN A 343 -4.81 -19.69 1.55
C GLN A 343 -3.54 -20.54 1.62
N TRP A 344 -2.43 -19.93 2.02
CA TRP A 344 -1.23 -20.65 2.41
C TRP A 344 -1.31 -21.06 3.87
N HIS A 345 -0.99 -22.32 4.16
CA HIS A 345 -1.00 -22.86 5.51
C HIS A 345 0.42 -23.19 5.96
N LEU A 346 0.70 -23.00 7.24
CA LEU A 346 1.91 -23.53 7.85
C LEU A 346 1.74 -25.05 8.05
N ALA A 347 2.78 -25.78 7.74
CA ALA A 347 2.84 -27.22 7.93
C ALA A 347 4.22 -27.63 8.45
N VAL A 348 4.28 -28.76 9.17
CA VAL A 348 5.52 -29.35 9.65
C VAL A 348 5.73 -30.72 9.01
N VAL A 349 6.94 -31.03 8.55
CA VAL A 349 7.31 -32.32 8.00
C VAL A 349 7.42 -33.35 9.14
N ARG A 350 6.44 -34.27 9.24
CA ARG A 350 6.33 -35.28 10.31
C ARG A 350 7.06 -36.57 9.97
N ARG A 351 7.10 -36.95 8.69
CA ARG A 351 7.78 -38.15 8.21
C ARG A 351 8.30 -37.99 6.81
N LEU A 352 9.48 -38.48 6.54
CA LEU A 352 10.06 -38.55 5.19
C LEU A 352 10.02 -39.99 4.69
N GLY A 353 9.23 -40.24 3.66
CA GLY A 353 9.20 -41.50 2.89
C GLY A 353 10.16 -41.50 1.73
N ASP A 354 10.22 -42.61 0.99
CA ASP A 354 11.09 -42.71 -0.17
C ASP A 354 10.66 -41.81 -1.34
N PHE A 355 9.35 -41.52 -1.46
CA PHE A 355 8.79 -40.75 -2.57
C PHE A 355 8.06 -39.47 -2.14
N ALA A 356 7.54 -39.45 -0.91
CA ALA A 356 6.72 -38.34 -0.41
C ALA A 356 7.06 -37.98 1.04
N ALA A 357 6.72 -36.77 1.47
CA ALA A 357 6.81 -36.31 2.83
C ALA A 357 5.41 -36.16 3.45
N GLN A 358 5.18 -36.80 4.61
CA GLN A 358 3.97 -36.57 5.39
C GLN A 358 4.10 -35.28 6.18
N ILE A 359 3.06 -34.47 6.11
CA ILE A 359 3.01 -33.17 6.78
C ILE A 359 1.84 -33.11 7.76
N GLY A 360 2.00 -32.35 8.84
CA GLY A 360 0.91 -31.90 9.68
C GLY A 360 0.63 -30.44 9.40
N ILE A 361 -0.61 -30.08 9.12
CA ILE A 361 -1.00 -28.73 8.68
C ILE A 361 -1.72 -28.01 9.82
N GLU A 362 -1.36 -26.76 10.06
CA GLU A 362 -1.97 -25.94 11.11
C GLU A 362 -3.48 -25.79 10.88
N ASN A 363 -4.27 -26.06 11.95
CA ASN A 363 -5.74 -25.96 11.94
C ASN A 363 -6.48 -26.88 10.96
N ILE A 364 -5.79 -27.85 10.35
CA ILE A 364 -6.41 -28.86 9.48
C ILE A 364 -6.20 -30.23 10.10
N ALA A 365 -7.27 -30.94 10.35
CA ALA A 365 -7.21 -32.29 10.90
C ALA A 365 -6.63 -33.26 9.85
N ASP A 366 -5.83 -34.24 10.31
CA ASP A 366 -5.41 -35.34 9.44
C ASP A 366 -6.66 -36.13 8.98
N ASP A 367 -6.71 -36.45 7.72
CA ASP A 367 -7.65 -37.44 7.16
C ASP A 367 -7.11 -38.88 7.39
N ASP A 368 -7.86 -39.90 6.99
CA ASP A 368 -7.49 -41.30 7.20
C ASP A 368 -6.13 -41.68 6.57
N ASP A 369 -5.76 -40.99 5.46
CA ASP A 369 -4.51 -41.20 4.71
C ASP A 369 -3.40 -40.23 5.13
N GLY A 370 -3.73 -39.15 5.87
CA GLY A 370 -2.85 -38.04 6.22
C GLY A 370 -2.56 -37.12 5.02
N HIS A 371 -1.86 -36.00 5.28
CA HIS A 371 -1.51 -35.00 4.27
C HIS A 371 -0.07 -35.21 3.76
N TRP A 372 0.15 -35.09 2.46
CA TRP A 372 1.40 -35.44 1.82
C TRP A 372 1.85 -34.37 0.81
N ILE A 373 3.19 -34.12 0.78
CA ILE A 373 3.89 -33.46 -0.30
C ILE A 373 4.41 -34.56 -1.23
N LEU A 374 3.97 -34.57 -2.46
CA LEU A 374 4.30 -35.59 -3.43
C LEU A 374 5.64 -35.30 -4.11
N ARG A 375 6.15 -36.29 -4.83
CA ARG A 375 7.40 -36.21 -5.62
C ARG A 375 7.34 -35.05 -6.61
N GLU A 376 6.24 -34.89 -7.31
CA GLU A 376 6.02 -33.89 -8.34
C GLU A 376 6.14 -32.45 -7.78
N ASP A 377 5.76 -32.27 -6.52
CA ASP A 377 5.75 -30.95 -5.86
C ASP A 377 7.15 -30.45 -5.46
N VAL A 378 8.16 -31.32 -5.49
CA VAL A 378 9.55 -30.96 -5.13
C VAL A 378 10.49 -30.86 -6.33
N GLN A 379 10.14 -31.47 -7.47
CA GLN A 379 11.00 -31.56 -8.66
C GLN A 379 11.28 -30.22 -9.36
N TRP A 380 10.58 -29.18 -8.99
CA TRP A 380 10.85 -27.83 -9.51
C TRP A 380 12.11 -27.20 -8.88
N ALA A 381 12.57 -27.65 -7.72
CA ALA A 381 13.52 -26.96 -6.86
C ALA A 381 14.81 -27.70 -6.57
N SER A 382 15.84 -26.95 -6.22
CA SER A 382 17.17 -27.35 -5.76
C SER A 382 17.50 -26.67 -4.43
N LEU A 383 18.31 -27.32 -3.59
CA LEU A 383 18.86 -26.72 -2.36
C LEU A 383 20.04 -25.77 -2.64
N THR A 384 20.61 -25.83 -3.81
CA THR A 384 21.78 -25.03 -4.18
C THR A 384 21.49 -24.12 -5.37
N GLN A 385 22.15 -22.96 -5.40
CA GLN A 385 22.08 -22.01 -6.48
C GLN A 385 23.47 -21.41 -6.69
N GLU A 386 23.84 -21.17 -7.94
CA GLU A 386 25.09 -20.51 -8.33
C GLU A 386 24.75 -19.17 -8.99
N GLU A 387 25.47 -18.14 -8.63
CA GLU A 387 25.41 -16.85 -9.32
C GLU A 387 26.35 -16.89 -10.52
N THR A 388 25.82 -16.53 -11.70
CA THR A 388 26.56 -16.50 -12.96
C THR A 388 26.48 -15.10 -13.57
N GLU A 389 27.30 -14.79 -14.54
CA GLU A 389 27.24 -13.51 -15.28
C GLU A 389 25.87 -13.23 -15.91
N THR A 390 25.09 -14.26 -16.20
CA THR A 390 23.77 -14.15 -16.83
C THR A 390 22.59 -14.30 -15.86
N GLY A 391 22.86 -14.35 -14.55
CA GLY A 391 21.86 -14.48 -13.49
C GLY A 391 22.06 -15.75 -12.63
N LEU A 392 21.03 -16.12 -11.88
CA LEU A 392 21.06 -17.22 -10.95
C LEU A 392 20.76 -18.56 -11.66
N LYS A 393 21.55 -19.58 -11.39
CA LYS A 393 21.36 -20.93 -11.95
C LYS A 393 21.12 -21.92 -10.82
N PRO A 394 19.99 -22.65 -10.81
CA PRO A 394 19.76 -23.68 -9.81
C PRO A 394 20.73 -24.85 -10.00
N GLY A 395 21.10 -25.46 -8.89
CA GLY A 395 21.86 -26.73 -8.85
C GLY A 395 20.99 -27.93 -9.24
N PRO A 396 21.41 -29.15 -8.90
CA PRO A 396 20.63 -30.36 -9.20
C PRO A 396 19.26 -30.31 -8.55
N LYS A 397 18.19 -30.51 -9.32
CA LYS A 397 16.82 -30.54 -8.84
C LYS A 397 16.56 -31.77 -7.97
N ALA A 398 15.71 -31.61 -6.98
CA ALA A 398 15.25 -32.71 -6.14
C ALA A 398 14.53 -33.78 -6.98
N SER A 399 14.80 -35.05 -6.68
CA SER A 399 14.11 -36.18 -7.32
C SER A 399 12.97 -36.71 -6.47
N VAL A 400 13.10 -36.58 -5.14
CA VAL A 400 12.13 -37.02 -4.13
C VAL A 400 12.09 -36.03 -2.98
N ALA A 401 11.04 -36.08 -2.14
CA ALA A 401 10.85 -35.12 -1.05
C ALA A 401 12.05 -35.02 -0.08
N LYS A 402 12.70 -36.11 0.22
CA LYS A 402 13.88 -36.15 1.13
C LYS A 402 15.13 -35.46 0.57
N ASP A 403 15.18 -35.19 -0.74
CA ASP A 403 16.28 -34.44 -1.35
C ASP A 403 16.16 -32.94 -1.05
N LEU A 404 14.96 -32.47 -0.72
CA LEU A 404 14.63 -31.06 -0.49
C LEU A 404 14.27 -30.74 0.96
N LEU A 405 13.50 -31.62 1.62
CA LEU A 405 12.90 -31.38 2.91
C LEU A 405 13.61 -32.13 4.04
N LYS A 406 13.55 -31.60 5.26
CA LYS A 406 14.08 -32.20 6.47
C LYS A 406 12.96 -32.53 7.45
N LEU A 407 13.17 -33.57 8.28
CA LEU A 407 12.24 -33.91 9.34
C LEU A 407 12.12 -32.76 10.36
N GLY A 408 10.90 -32.35 10.67
CA GLY A 408 10.61 -31.23 11.57
C GLY A 408 10.65 -29.84 10.88
N GLU A 409 11.01 -29.78 9.59
CA GLU A 409 11.03 -28.51 8.86
C GLU A 409 9.62 -27.95 8.77
N VAL A 410 9.49 -26.64 9.10
CA VAL A 410 8.26 -25.89 8.93
C VAL A 410 8.25 -25.33 7.51
N VAL A 411 7.16 -25.54 6.80
CA VAL A 411 7.01 -25.15 5.40
C VAL A 411 5.66 -24.49 5.17
N TYR A 412 5.53 -23.71 4.11
CA TYR A 412 4.23 -23.27 3.61
C TYR A 412 3.69 -24.25 2.58
N VAL A 413 2.40 -24.54 2.66
CA VAL A 413 1.69 -25.38 1.69
C VAL A 413 0.39 -24.69 1.24
N ARG A 414 -0.02 -24.96 0.00
CA ARG A 414 -1.29 -24.53 -0.57
C ARG A 414 -2.01 -25.75 -1.15
N ALA A 415 -3.33 -25.82 -0.91
CA ALA A 415 -4.18 -26.81 -1.56
C ALA A 415 -4.22 -26.54 -3.07
N GLN A 416 -4.05 -27.57 -3.86
CA GLN A 416 -4.28 -27.53 -5.31
C GLN A 416 -5.63 -28.15 -5.59
N MET A 417 -6.43 -27.44 -6.39
CA MET A 417 -7.72 -27.92 -6.87
C MET A 417 -7.53 -28.42 -8.32
N ASP A 418 -8.33 -29.42 -8.71
CA ASP A 418 -8.43 -29.84 -10.08
C ASP A 418 -9.37 -28.93 -10.89
N ASP A 419 -9.54 -29.21 -12.19
CA ASP A 419 -10.39 -28.42 -13.10
C ASP A 419 -11.88 -28.42 -12.69
N GLU A 420 -12.30 -29.36 -11.83
CA GLU A 420 -13.66 -29.46 -11.28
C GLU A 420 -13.81 -28.74 -9.92
N GLY A 421 -12.71 -28.11 -9.42
CA GLY A 421 -12.68 -27.41 -8.13
C GLY A 421 -12.60 -28.35 -6.93
N LYS A 422 -12.22 -29.61 -7.12
CA LYS A 422 -12.02 -30.58 -6.05
C LYS A 422 -10.56 -30.62 -5.61
N PHE A 423 -10.32 -30.79 -4.32
CA PHE A 423 -8.98 -30.95 -3.78
C PHE A 423 -8.22 -32.09 -4.48
N SER A 424 -7.02 -31.78 -4.96
CA SER A 424 -6.10 -32.74 -5.61
C SER A 424 -4.94 -33.12 -4.68
N ASN A 425 -4.12 -32.17 -4.29
CA ASN A 425 -2.93 -32.39 -3.45
C ASN A 425 -2.49 -31.11 -2.74
N TRP A 426 -1.56 -31.23 -1.81
CA TRP A 426 -0.87 -30.12 -1.18
C TRP A 426 0.41 -29.80 -1.95
N THR A 427 0.60 -28.54 -2.29
CA THR A 427 1.79 -28.07 -3.02
C THR A 427 2.65 -27.18 -2.14
N LEU A 428 3.97 -27.40 -2.26
CA LEU A 428 4.98 -26.67 -1.50
C LEU A 428 5.09 -25.21 -1.96
N ARG A 429 5.15 -24.29 -1.00
CA ARG A 429 5.27 -22.83 -1.23
C ARG A 429 6.42 -22.24 -0.43
N GLN A 430 6.93 -21.13 -0.88
CA GLN A 430 7.89 -20.31 -0.14
C GLN A 430 7.67 -18.83 -0.44
N VAL A 431 7.93 -17.96 0.55
CA VAL A 431 7.89 -16.50 0.35
C VAL A 431 8.98 -16.12 -0.64
N PRO A 432 8.63 -15.41 -1.74
CA PRO A 432 9.61 -14.97 -2.73
C PRO A 432 10.69 -14.07 -2.13
N GLU A 433 11.93 -14.24 -2.55
CA GLU A 433 13.02 -13.31 -2.23
C GLU A 433 12.92 -12.04 -3.09
N ILE A 434 12.51 -12.21 -4.35
CA ILE A 434 12.25 -11.09 -5.24
C ILE A 434 11.06 -10.28 -4.74
N GLN A 435 11.12 -8.97 -4.96
CA GLN A 435 10.09 -8.05 -4.51
C GLN A 435 9.65 -7.15 -5.67
N GLY A 436 8.64 -6.33 -5.42
CA GLY A 436 8.14 -5.41 -6.42
C GLY A 436 7.16 -4.39 -5.85
N GLY A 437 6.66 -3.56 -6.72
CA GLY A 437 5.61 -2.61 -6.43
C GLY A 437 4.63 -2.51 -7.59
N PHE A 438 3.38 -2.25 -7.26
CA PHE A 438 2.32 -1.97 -8.22
C PHE A 438 1.47 -0.80 -7.72
N MET A 439 1.07 0.07 -8.62
CA MET A 439 0.16 1.17 -8.34
C MET A 439 -0.71 1.46 -9.55
N ALA A 440 -1.98 1.76 -9.29
CA ALA A 440 -2.91 2.25 -10.32
C ALA A 440 -3.65 3.49 -9.83
N MET A 441 -3.88 4.45 -10.72
CA MET A 441 -4.60 5.67 -10.39
C MET A 441 -5.42 6.20 -11.58
N ASP A 442 -6.42 7.03 -11.28
CA ASP A 442 -7.20 7.79 -12.25
C ASP A 442 -6.35 8.92 -12.83
N VAL A 443 -6.25 8.97 -14.17
CA VAL A 443 -5.41 9.95 -14.88
C VAL A 443 -5.93 11.38 -14.76
N ASN A 444 -7.22 11.55 -14.46
CA ASN A 444 -7.88 12.85 -14.44
C ASN A 444 -7.91 13.52 -13.07
N ASN A 445 -7.92 12.76 -11.99
CA ASN A 445 -8.06 13.31 -10.65
C ASN A 445 -6.96 12.87 -9.68
N GLY A 446 -6.08 11.96 -10.08
CA GLY A 446 -4.96 11.52 -9.26
C GLY A 446 -5.33 10.52 -8.16
N ARG A 447 -6.58 10.07 -8.08
CA ARG A 447 -7.02 9.09 -7.07
C ARG A 447 -6.30 7.76 -7.28
N VAL A 448 -5.50 7.36 -6.33
CA VAL A 448 -4.87 6.04 -6.32
C VAL A 448 -5.93 5.00 -5.96
N LEU A 449 -6.20 4.09 -6.90
CA LEU A 449 -7.24 3.06 -6.76
C LEU A 449 -6.72 1.81 -6.06
N ALA A 450 -5.44 1.47 -6.31
CA ALA A 450 -4.77 0.32 -5.72
C ALA A 450 -3.27 0.59 -5.57
N MET A 451 -2.66 0.02 -4.52
CA MET A 451 -1.22 0.10 -4.25
C MET A 451 -0.74 -1.14 -3.51
N GLN A 452 0.17 -1.88 -4.13
CA GLN A 452 0.81 -3.05 -3.53
C GLN A 452 2.33 -2.85 -3.50
N GLY A 453 2.93 -2.78 -2.32
CA GLY A 453 4.35 -2.43 -2.13
C GLY A 453 5.30 -3.61 -1.89
N GLY A 454 4.86 -4.84 -2.13
CA GLY A 454 5.64 -6.07 -1.95
C GLY A 454 4.77 -7.32 -1.94
N PHE A 455 5.38 -8.48 -1.68
CA PHE A 455 4.65 -9.75 -1.65
C PHE A 455 3.63 -9.81 -0.50
N ASN A 456 4.05 -9.51 0.72
CA ASN A 456 3.19 -9.57 1.90
C ASN A 456 3.59 -8.47 2.91
N TYR A 457 2.60 -7.72 3.41
CA TYR A 457 2.81 -6.60 4.33
C TYR A 457 3.31 -7.06 5.71
N SER A 458 2.78 -8.16 6.24
CA SER A 458 3.19 -8.72 7.54
C SER A 458 4.64 -9.19 7.53
N ASN A 459 5.15 -9.58 6.35
CA ASN A 459 6.56 -9.99 6.18
C ASN A 459 7.50 -8.80 6.01
N SER A 460 7.07 -7.74 5.32
CA SER A 460 7.85 -6.52 5.10
C SER A 460 6.94 -5.31 4.92
N VAL A 461 6.99 -4.39 5.88
CA VAL A 461 6.22 -3.13 5.85
C VAL A 461 6.81 -2.09 4.88
N PHE A 462 7.98 -2.35 4.28
CA PHE A 462 8.63 -1.45 3.34
C PHE A 462 7.85 -1.36 2.03
N ASN A 463 7.22 -0.20 1.80
CA ASN A 463 6.41 0.04 0.61
C ASN A 463 7.28 0.41 -0.58
N ARG A 464 7.54 -0.55 -1.46
CA ARG A 464 8.43 -0.34 -2.61
C ARG A 464 7.86 0.59 -3.68
N THR A 465 6.57 0.84 -3.66
CA THR A 465 5.93 1.80 -4.57
C THR A 465 6.35 3.23 -4.26
N THR A 466 6.39 3.60 -2.97
CA THR A 466 6.64 4.98 -2.52
C THR A 466 8.04 5.19 -1.93
N GLN A 467 8.69 4.14 -1.41
CA GLN A 467 9.94 4.25 -0.66
C GLN A 467 11.18 3.74 -1.42
N ALA A 468 11.02 2.76 -2.32
CA ALA A 468 12.13 2.24 -3.10
C ALA A 468 12.47 3.19 -4.24
N LYS A 469 13.69 3.74 -4.22
CA LYS A 469 14.28 4.45 -5.36
C LYS A 469 15.00 3.45 -6.24
N ARG A 470 14.60 3.37 -7.51
CA ARG A 470 15.14 2.41 -8.48
C ARG A 470 15.29 3.06 -9.85
N GLN A 471 16.20 2.55 -10.65
CA GLN A 471 16.42 3.04 -12.01
C GLN A 471 15.21 2.64 -12.89
N PRO A 472 14.50 3.59 -13.51
CA PRO A 472 13.37 3.27 -14.40
C PRO A 472 13.83 2.66 -15.74
N GLY A 473 15.09 2.81 -16.09
CA GLY A 473 15.61 2.36 -17.38
C GLY A 473 14.80 2.95 -18.53
N SER A 474 14.48 2.16 -19.54
CA SER A 474 13.72 2.62 -20.72
C SER A 474 12.30 3.16 -20.43
N ALA A 475 11.76 3.01 -19.22
CA ALA A 475 10.50 3.68 -18.85
C ALA A 475 10.67 5.21 -18.72
N PHE A 476 11.89 5.71 -18.70
CA PHE A 476 12.18 7.15 -18.71
C PHE A 476 12.15 7.75 -20.13
N LYS A 477 12.34 6.96 -21.19
CA LYS A 477 12.45 7.44 -22.57
C LYS A 477 11.28 8.36 -23.03
N PRO A 478 10.01 8.14 -22.65
CA PRO A 478 8.93 9.05 -23.07
C PRO A 478 9.18 10.52 -22.75
N PHE A 479 9.90 10.84 -21.66
CA PHE A 479 10.25 12.24 -21.34
C PHE A 479 11.27 12.82 -22.33
N VAL A 480 12.22 12.02 -22.80
CA VAL A 480 13.17 12.40 -23.85
C VAL A 480 12.45 12.66 -25.17
N TYR A 481 11.51 11.77 -25.53
CA TYR A 481 10.73 11.91 -26.77
C TYR A 481 9.75 13.09 -26.68
N ALA A 482 9.15 13.35 -25.51
CA ALA A 482 8.32 14.53 -25.28
C ALA A 482 9.11 15.83 -25.50
N ALA A 483 10.31 15.91 -24.90
CA ALA A 483 11.19 17.06 -25.06
C ALA A 483 11.63 17.26 -26.54
N ALA A 484 11.91 16.16 -27.24
CA ALA A 484 12.26 16.20 -28.65
C ALA A 484 11.08 16.68 -29.51
N LEU A 485 9.85 16.17 -29.29
CA LEU A 485 8.65 16.64 -30.02
C LEU A 485 8.40 18.14 -29.81
N ASP A 486 8.54 18.65 -28.59
CA ASP A 486 8.42 20.09 -28.29
C ASP A 486 9.58 20.91 -28.90
N SER A 487 10.70 20.28 -29.22
CA SER A 487 11.85 20.89 -29.92
C SER A 487 11.73 20.86 -31.45
N GLY A 488 10.56 20.48 -31.98
CA GLY A 488 10.27 20.50 -33.43
C GLY A 488 10.45 19.15 -34.13
N TYR A 489 10.67 18.05 -33.39
CA TYR A 489 10.59 16.72 -33.96
C TYR A 489 9.13 16.31 -34.20
N SER A 490 8.90 15.43 -35.12
CA SER A 490 7.62 14.76 -35.34
C SER A 490 7.77 13.24 -35.28
N PRO A 491 6.69 12.47 -35.15
CA PRO A 491 6.75 11.01 -35.22
C PRO A 491 7.40 10.44 -36.48
N ALA A 492 7.34 11.20 -37.59
CA ALA A 492 7.93 10.82 -38.89
C ALA A 492 9.41 11.23 -39.04
N THR A 493 9.93 12.09 -38.18
CA THR A 493 11.31 12.58 -38.25
C THR A 493 12.31 11.41 -38.19
N ILE A 494 13.26 11.39 -39.11
CA ILE A 494 14.28 10.36 -39.23
C ILE A 494 15.45 10.61 -38.27
N VAL A 495 15.78 9.64 -37.46
CA VAL A 495 16.95 9.63 -36.58
C VAL A 495 17.81 8.40 -36.86
N ILE A 496 19.12 8.57 -36.90
CA ILE A 496 20.04 7.49 -37.30
C ILE A 496 20.27 6.51 -36.13
N ASP A 497 19.84 5.29 -36.28
CA ASP A 497 20.17 4.17 -35.37
C ASP A 497 21.50 3.52 -35.79
N ALA A 498 22.62 4.10 -35.33
CA ALA A 498 23.99 3.66 -35.64
C ALA A 498 24.88 3.82 -34.40
N PRO A 499 26.03 3.12 -34.34
CA PRO A 499 26.96 3.23 -33.24
C PRO A 499 27.33 4.70 -32.93
N ILE A 500 27.51 4.99 -31.65
CA ILE A 500 27.92 6.28 -31.15
C ILE A 500 29.02 6.07 -30.10
N GLU A 501 30.00 6.96 -30.11
CA GLU A 501 31.08 7.02 -29.15
C GLU A 501 31.08 8.43 -28.52
N ILE A 502 31.02 8.47 -27.20
CA ILE A 502 30.90 9.71 -26.43
C ILE A 502 32.05 9.78 -25.47
N GLU A 503 32.83 10.85 -25.54
CA GLU A 503 33.92 11.11 -24.60
C GLU A 503 33.33 11.52 -23.25
N THR A 504 33.76 10.83 -22.20
CA THR A 504 33.40 11.14 -20.81
C THR A 504 34.67 11.28 -19.96
N PRO A 505 34.60 11.89 -18.77
CA PRO A 505 35.75 12.00 -17.87
C PRO A 505 36.41 10.66 -17.52
N GLU A 506 35.64 9.56 -17.62
CA GLU A 506 36.07 8.19 -17.29
C GLU A 506 36.56 7.41 -18.53
N GLY A 507 36.48 8.00 -19.74
CA GLY A 507 36.83 7.39 -21.00
C GLY A 507 35.71 7.41 -22.02
N PHE A 508 35.81 6.59 -23.06
CA PHE A 508 34.79 6.54 -24.10
C PHE A 508 33.61 5.66 -23.73
N TRP A 509 32.43 6.25 -23.67
CA TRP A 509 31.16 5.53 -23.49
C TRP A 509 30.63 5.10 -24.89
N ARG A 510 30.38 3.80 -25.06
CA ARG A 510 29.88 3.17 -26.28
C ARG A 510 28.59 2.43 -26.01
N PRO A 511 27.46 3.14 -25.89
CA PRO A 511 26.16 2.51 -25.68
C PRO A 511 25.77 1.63 -26.88
N LYS A 512 24.89 0.64 -26.61
CA LYS A 512 24.34 -0.26 -27.62
C LYS A 512 22.82 -0.38 -27.47
N ASN A 513 22.16 -0.79 -28.57
CA ASN A 513 20.80 -1.29 -28.49
C ASN A 513 20.77 -2.63 -27.75
N SER A 514 19.65 -2.94 -27.08
CA SER A 514 19.50 -4.26 -26.39
C SER A 514 19.54 -5.45 -27.35
N SER A 515 19.26 -5.24 -28.64
CA SER A 515 19.35 -6.26 -29.71
C SER A 515 20.76 -6.46 -30.24
N ASP A 516 21.73 -5.60 -29.86
CA ASP A 516 23.07 -5.50 -30.48
C ASP A 516 23.03 -5.23 -32.01
N LYS A 517 21.87 -4.80 -32.56
CA LYS A 517 21.69 -4.49 -33.99
C LYS A 517 21.51 -3.00 -34.20
N TYR A 518 21.80 -2.53 -35.40
CA TYR A 518 21.67 -1.16 -35.87
C TYR A 518 20.79 -1.12 -37.11
N TYR A 519 19.91 -0.14 -37.23
CA TYR A 519 18.87 -0.11 -38.25
C TYR A 519 19.01 1.09 -39.22
N GLY A 520 19.99 1.97 -38.99
CA GLY A 520 20.24 3.13 -39.85
C GLY A 520 19.19 4.22 -39.70
N PRO A 521 18.84 4.92 -40.77
CA PRO A 521 17.79 5.95 -40.77
C PRO A 521 16.44 5.35 -40.36
N THR A 522 15.87 5.83 -39.26
CA THR A 522 14.67 5.24 -38.64
C THR A 522 13.75 6.33 -38.09
N PRO A 523 12.42 6.30 -38.34
CA PRO A 523 11.48 7.25 -37.77
C PRO A 523 11.47 7.24 -36.25
N VAL A 524 11.24 8.43 -35.64
CA VAL A 524 11.13 8.60 -34.18
C VAL A 524 10.14 7.64 -33.58
N ARG A 525 8.99 7.39 -34.24
CA ARG A 525 7.97 6.42 -33.80
C ARG A 525 8.57 5.04 -33.54
N ILE A 526 9.31 4.49 -34.51
CA ILE A 526 9.96 3.17 -34.36
C ILE A 526 10.98 3.16 -33.22
N GLY A 527 11.69 4.27 -33.03
CA GLY A 527 12.66 4.43 -31.96
C GLY A 527 12.06 4.16 -30.57
N ILE A 528 10.87 4.68 -30.27
CA ILE A 528 10.19 4.45 -29.00
C ILE A 528 9.44 3.12 -28.97
N GLU A 529 8.77 2.71 -30.08
CA GLU A 529 8.07 1.43 -30.19
C GLU A 529 9.00 0.24 -29.90
N GLN A 530 10.20 0.28 -30.48
CA GLN A 530 11.24 -0.74 -30.31
C GLN A 530 12.25 -0.43 -29.20
N SER A 531 12.03 0.65 -28.48
CA SER A 531 12.89 1.07 -27.35
C SER A 531 14.38 1.21 -27.71
N LYS A 532 14.71 1.81 -28.87
CA LYS A 532 16.07 1.97 -29.36
C LYS A 532 16.88 2.93 -28.48
N ASN A 533 18.03 2.46 -27.95
CA ASN A 533 18.87 3.28 -27.07
C ASN A 533 19.59 4.39 -27.84
N LEU A 534 20.16 4.05 -29.00
CA LEU A 534 21.02 4.96 -29.76
C LEU A 534 20.21 6.14 -30.34
N MET A 535 18.98 5.90 -30.76
CA MET A 535 18.08 6.97 -31.21
C MET A 535 17.71 7.88 -30.02
N THR A 536 17.41 7.30 -28.85
CA THR A 536 17.10 8.09 -27.65
C THR A 536 18.26 8.99 -27.26
N ILE A 537 19.50 8.49 -27.30
CA ILE A 537 20.70 9.26 -26.97
C ILE A 537 20.88 10.43 -27.95
N ARG A 538 20.67 10.21 -29.28
CA ARG A 538 20.75 11.27 -30.27
C ARG A 538 19.68 12.35 -30.09
N LEU A 539 18.43 11.94 -29.84
CA LEU A 539 17.36 12.87 -29.48
C LEU A 539 17.72 13.70 -28.24
N ALA A 540 18.32 13.05 -27.23
CA ALA A 540 18.76 13.72 -26.01
C ALA A 540 19.93 14.69 -26.22
N GLN A 541 20.84 14.37 -27.14
CA GLN A 541 21.92 15.28 -27.53
C GLN A 541 21.37 16.52 -28.23
N ASP A 542 20.42 16.32 -29.14
CA ASP A 542 19.85 17.42 -29.93
C ASP A 542 18.90 18.32 -29.12
N ALA A 543 17.99 17.72 -28.31
CA ALA A 543 17.09 18.50 -27.47
C ALA A 543 17.78 19.16 -26.27
N GLY A 544 18.98 18.65 -25.91
CA GLY A 544 19.73 19.08 -24.72
C GLY A 544 19.28 18.39 -23.44
N MET A 545 20.26 17.91 -22.65
CA MET A 545 19.97 17.21 -21.38
C MET A 545 19.38 18.14 -20.32
N GLU A 546 19.69 19.43 -20.35
CA GLU A 546 19.09 20.46 -19.50
C GLU A 546 17.58 20.55 -19.75
N THR A 547 17.12 20.58 -21.00
CA THR A 547 15.69 20.57 -21.37
C THR A 547 15.01 19.30 -20.88
N ILE A 548 15.66 18.15 -21.01
CA ILE A 548 15.11 16.86 -20.55
C ILE A 548 15.01 16.84 -19.03
N ALA A 549 16.00 17.40 -18.32
CA ALA A 549 15.96 17.52 -16.86
C ALA A 549 14.78 18.41 -16.40
N GLU A 550 14.61 19.57 -17.04
CA GLU A 550 13.45 20.45 -16.78
C GLU A 550 12.11 19.74 -17.02
N TYR A 551 12.00 18.92 -18.08
CA TYR A 551 10.83 18.08 -18.34
C TYR A 551 10.60 17.09 -17.18
N ALA A 552 11.62 16.35 -16.80
CA ALA A 552 11.51 15.34 -15.74
C ALA A 552 11.15 15.95 -14.38
N GLU A 553 11.69 17.13 -14.07
CA GLU A 553 11.37 17.91 -12.87
C GLU A 553 9.94 18.47 -12.93
N ARG A 554 9.56 19.04 -14.06
CA ARG A 554 8.22 19.57 -14.29
C ARG A 554 7.13 18.49 -14.20
N PHE A 555 7.43 17.26 -14.61
CA PHE A 555 6.54 16.11 -14.43
C PHE A 555 6.64 15.47 -13.05
N GLY A 556 7.52 15.95 -12.16
CA GLY A 556 7.69 15.45 -10.80
C GLY A 556 8.38 14.09 -10.69
N VAL A 557 9.04 13.64 -11.77
CA VAL A 557 9.83 12.39 -11.76
C VAL A 557 11.01 12.51 -10.80
N TYR A 558 11.67 13.67 -10.81
CA TYR A 558 12.77 14.04 -9.93
C TYR A 558 12.50 15.42 -9.28
N ASP A 559 13.09 15.66 -8.13
CA ASP A 559 13.14 17.00 -7.51
C ASP A 559 14.19 17.88 -8.17
N ALA A 560 15.30 17.26 -8.61
CA ALA A 560 16.35 17.81 -9.44
C ALA A 560 17.04 16.66 -10.16
N MET A 561 17.27 16.80 -11.46
CA MET A 561 17.88 15.77 -12.30
C MET A 561 19.25 16.23 -12.79
N ASN A 562 20.24 15.35 -12.67
CA ASN A 562 21.56 15.64 -13.24
C ASN A 562 21.52 15.52 -14.78
N PRO A 563 22.01 16.53 -15.54
CA PRO A 563 21.92 16.52 -17.00
C PRO A 563 23.00 15.65 -17.65
N TYR A 564 23.27 14.46 -17.09
CA TYR A 564 24.17 13.48 -17.70
C TYR A 564 23.46 12.71 -18.81
N LEU A 565 24.12 12.57 -19.95
CA LEU A 565 23.54 11.91 -21.12
C LEU A 565 23.06 10.47 -20.84
N ALA A 566 23.71 9.73 -19.93
CA ALA A 566 23.28 8.41 -19.49
C ALA A 566 21.86 8.42 -18.87
N ASN A 567 21.47 9.54 -18.25
CA ASN A 567 20.15 9.69 -17.64
C ASN A 567 19.01 9.72 -18.67
N SER A 568 19.30 10.00 -19.96
CA SER A 568 18.33 9.83 -21.05
C SER A 568 17.81 8.40 -21.20
N LEU A 569 18.58 7.42 -20.73
CA LEU A 569 18.20 6.00 -20.67
C LEU A 569 17.63 5.56 -19.31
N GLY A 570 17.39 6.51 -18.37
CA GLY A 570 16.80 6.26 -17.07
C GLY A 570 17.76 5.62 -16.06
N SER A 571 19.03 6.10 -16.02
CA SER A 571 20.02 5.62 -15.05
C SER A 571 19.88 6.27 -13.67
N GLU A 572 19.21 7.43 -13.56
CA GLU A 572 18.91 8.08 -12.29
C GLU A 572 17.70 7.43 -11.59
N GLU A 573 17.79 7.28 -10.27
CA GLU A 573 16.77 6.52 -9.51
C GLU A 573 15.56 7.38 -9.14
N THR A 574 14.37 6.80 -9.26
CA THR A 574 13.10 7.38 -8.82
C THR A 574 12.18 6.33 -8.23
N THR A 575 10.98 6.71 -7.80
CA THR A 575 9.98 5.77 -7.27
C THR A 575 8.93 5.42 -8.32
N LEU A 576 8.30 4.25 -8.19
CA LEU A 576 7.17 3.86 -9.03
C LEU A 576 6.03 4.88 -8.93
N TYR A 577 5.76 5.38 -7.73
CA TYR A 577 4.75 6.41 -7.45
C TYR A 577 4.92 7.65 -8.34
N ARG A 578 6.15 8.16 -8.48
CA ARG A 578 6.46 9.34 -9.30
C ARG A 578 6.32 9.06 -10.81
N ILE A 579 6.80 7.92 -11.26
CA ILE A 579 6.71 7.53 -12.67
C ILE A 579 5.25 7.35 -13.09
N VAL A 580 4.43 6.65 -12.31
CA VAL A 580 3.00 6.46 -12.60
C VAL A 580 2.26 7.80 -12.65
N ALA A 581 2.54 8.71 -11.71
CA ALA A 581 1.99 10.06 -11.70
C ALA A 581 2.35 10.84 -12.98
N ALA A 582 3.61 10.75 -13.41
CA ALA A 582 4.08 11.43 -14.62
C ALA A 582 3.42 10.87 -15.90
N TYR A 583 3.23 9.56 -15.99
CA TYR A 583 2.55 8.93 -17.12
C TYR A 583 1.05 9.30 -17.19
N ALA A 584 0.40 9.56 -16.06
CA ALA A 584 -0.96 10.08 -16.05
C ALA A 584 -1.08 11.41 -16.79
N MET A 585 -0.04 12.25 -16.73
CA MET A 585 -0.02 13.54 -17.41
C MET A 585 0.13 13.39 -18.92
N PHE A 586 0.70 12.29 -19.42
CA PHE A 586 0.63 11.97 -20.86
C PHE A 586 -0.80 11.57 -21.25
N ALA A 587 -1.43 10.70 -20.47
CA ALA A 587 -2.75 10.16 -20.75
C ALA A 587 -3.88 11.22 -20.74
N ASN A 588 -3.74 12.26 -19.91
CA ASN A 588 -4.74 13.32 -19.76
C ASN A 588 -4.51 14.56 -20.64
N GLY A 589 -3.59 14.47 -21.62
CA GLY A 589 -3.31 15.55 -22.58
C GLY A 589 -2.37 16.64 -22.05
N GLY A 590 -1.52 16.33 -21.07
CA GLY A 590 -0.47 17.23 -20.58
C GLY A 590 -0.86 18.11 -19.39
N GLU A 591 -1.92 17.80 -18.67
CA GLU A 591 -2.30 18.52 -17.44
C GLU A 591 -1.65 17.91 -16.22
N ARG A 592 -1.17 18.76 -15.30
CA ARG A 592 -0.62 18.31 -14.01
C ARG A 592 -1.66 17.57 -13.20
N VAL A 593 -1.31 16.40 -12.72
CA VAL A 593 -2.11 15.62 -11.76
C VAL A 593 -1.21 15.10 -10.65
N GLU A 594 -1.65 15.27 -9.42
CA GLU A 594 -0.93 14.78 -8.24
C GLU A 594 -1.62 13.54 -7.70
N PRO A 595 -0.88 12.44 -7.45
CA PRO A 595 -1.48 11.25 -6.89
C PRO A 595 -1.89 11.47 -5.44
N THR A 596 -3.06 10.97 -5.08
CA THR A 596 -3.58 11.03 -3.71
C THR A 596 -4.14 9.68 -3.27
N LEU A 597 -3.90 9.33 -2.01
CA LEU A 597 -4.54 8.20 -1.35
C LEU A 597 -5.77 8.64 -0.53
N VAL A 598 -5.99 9.94 -0.40
CA VAL A 598 -7.04 10.52 0.43
C VAL A 598 -7.86 11.55 -0.35
N ASP A 599 -9.16 11.29 -0.48
CA ASP A 599 -10.09 12.25 -1.09
C ASP A 599 -10.39 13.42 -0.15
N ARG A 600 -10.63 13.10 1.14
CA ARG A 600 -11.09 14.07 2.12
C ARG A 600 -10.72 13.65 3.54
N VAL A 601 -10.37 14.63 4.36
CA VAL A 601 -10.24 14.49 5.81
C VAL A 601 -11.21 15.45 6.49
N GLN A 602 -11.96 14.92 7.44
CA GLN A 602 -12.84 15.70 8.33
C GLN A 602 -12.33 15.57 9.76
N ASP A 603 -12.46 16.65 10.51
CA ASP A 603 -12.19 16.65 11.94
C ASP A 603 -13.32 15.94 12.72
N ARG A 604 -13.16 15.86 14.05
CA ARG A 604 -14.15 15.25 14.95
C ARG A 604 -15.53 15.94 14.96
N TYR A 605 -15.62 17.17 14.43
CA TYR A 605 -16.86 17.94 14.33
C TYR A 605 -17.51 17.79 12.96
N GLY A 606 -16.92 16.98 12.05
CA GLY A 606 -17.40 16.78 10.70
C GLY A 606 -17.01 17.89 9.72
N GLN A 607 -16.16 18.85 10.15
CA GLN A 607 -15.67 19.91 9.28
C GLN A 607 -14.57 19.37 8.37
N THR A 608 -14.65 19.70 7.08
CA THR A 608 -13.63 19.28 6.11
C THR A 608 -12.37 20.14 6.31
N VAL A 609 -11.26 19.49 6.73
CA VAL A 609 -9.94 20.11 6.93
C VAL A 609 -9.00 19.88 5.75
N TYR A 610 -9.27 18.86 4.94
CA TYR A 610 -8.57 18.59 3.69
C TYR A 610 -9.52 18.03 2.63
N ARG A 611 -9.36 18.49 1.38
CA ARG A 611 -10.03 17.97 0.20
C ARG A 611 -9.07 18.04 -0.97
N HIS A 612 -8.88 16.90 -1.64
CA HIS A 612 -7.95 16.80 -2.78
C HIS A 612 -8.51 17.46 -4.04
N ASP A 613 -9.70 17.08 -4.45
CA ASP A 613 -10.34 17.63 -5.66
C ASP A 613 -10.81 19.05 -5.41
N ARG A 614 -10.14 20.03 -6.05
CA ARG A 614 -10.42 21.46 -5.96
C ARG A 614 -11.15 22.02 -7.17
N ARG A 615 -11.54 21.14 -8.12
CA ARG A 615 -12.34 21.57 -9.27
C ARG A 615 -13.67 22.13 -8.79
N GLU A 616 -14.12 23.18 -9.44
CA GLU A 616 -15.38 23.84 -9.13
C GLU A 616 -16.43 23.45 -10.17
N CYS A 617 -17.60 23.05 -9.71
CA CYS A 617 -18.74 22.82 -10.55
C CYS A 617 -19.65 24.06 -10.49
N VAL A 618 -19.69 24.84 -11.57
CA VAL A 618 -20.43 26.10 -11.62
C VAL A 618 -21.93 25.86 -11.53
N ASP A 619 -22.43 24.83 -12.21
CA ASP A 619 -23.87 24.59 -12.41
C ASP A 619 -24.43 23.40 -11.63
N CYS A 620 -23.64 22.74 -10.75
CA CYS A 620 -24.09 21.56 -10.01
C CYS A 620 -25.25 21.81 -9.03
N THR A 621 -25.45 23.07 -8.63
CA THR A 621 -26.55 23.48 -7.73
C THR A 621 -27.78 23.98 -8.46
N VAL A 622 -27.71 24.07 -9.80
CA VAL A 622 -28.87 24.53 -10.62
C VAL A 622 -29.87 23.35 -10.71
N PRO A 623 -31.12 23.55 -10.28
CA PRO A 623 -32.11 22.46 -10.21
C PRO A 623 -32.43 21.83 -11.57
N ASN A 624 -32.33 22.58 -12.66
CA ASN A 624 -32.58 22.10 -14.01
C ASN A 624 -31.63 22.77 -14.99
N LEU A 625 -30.66 22.00 -15.48
CA LEU A 625 -29.86 22.42 -16.63
C LEU A 625 -30.69 22.25 -17.92
N PRO A 626 -30.46 23.11 -18.95
CA PRO A 626 -31.08 22.93 -20.24
C PRO A 626 -30.84 21.55 -20.80
N GLN A 627 -31.85 20.99 -21.51
CA GLN A 627 -31.73 19.63 -22.03
C GLN A 627 -30.55 19.51 -23.00
N GLY A 628 -29.62 18.59 -22.75
CA GLY A 628 -28.40 18.39 -23.56
C GLY A 628 -27.18 19.18 -23.06
N THR A 629 -27.28 19.99 -22.01
CA THR A 629 -26.11 20.65 -21.39
C THR A 629 -25.54 19.81 -20.27
N ARG A 630 -24.22 19.86 -20.13
CA ARG A 630 -23.48 19.23 -18.99
C ARG A 630 -23.14 20.30 -17.96
N PRO A 631 -23.02 19.95 -16.67
CA PRO A 631 -22.47 20.88 -15.68
C PRO A 631 -21.07 21.33 -16.10
N GLU A 632 -20.79 22.62 -15.96
CA GLU A 632 -19.48 23.18 -16.22
C GLU A 632 -18.55 22.90 -15.03
N ILE A 633 -17.49 22.14 -15.28
CA ILE A 633 -16.45 21.86 -14.30
C ILE A 633 -15.22 22.67 -14.66
N VAL A 634 -14.92 23.66 -13.85
CA VAL A 634 -13.72 24.49 -14.02
C VAL A 634 -12.54 23.79 -13.33
N SER A 635 -11.50 23.51 -14.14
CA SER A 635 -10.22 22.99 -13.68
C SER A 635 -9.17 24.08 -13.71
N TYR A 636 -8.43 24.28 -12.62
CA TYR A 636 -7.31 25.23 -12.54
C TYR A 636 -5.96 24.52 -12.61
N ARG A 637 -5.91 23.36 -13.28
CA ARG A 637 -4.67 22.59 -13.38
C ARG A 637 -3.68 23.30 -14.30
N GLU A 638 -2.43 23.21 -13.92
CA GLU A 638 -1.29 23.66 -14.71
C GLU A 638 -1.08 22.72 -15.91
N ARG A 639 -0.93 23.29 -17.11
CA ARG A 639 -0.50 22.51 -18.28
C ARG A 639 1.02 22.38 -18.26
N VAL A 640 1.50 21.14 -18.21
CA VAL A 640 2.93 20.80 -18.14
C VAL A 640 3.50 20.39 -19.48
N MET A 641 2.65 20.10 -20.47
CA MET A 641 3.03 19.74 -21.83
C MET A 641 1.95 20.22 -22.81
N ASP A 642 2.35 20.56 -24.03
CA ASP A 642 1.42 20.86 -25.11
C ASP A 642 0.53 19.64 -25.42
N GLU A 643 -0.75 19.89 -25.74
CA GLU A 643 -1.72 18.81 -25.95
C GLU A 643 -1.47 18.00 -27.21
N ILE A 644 -0.92 18.63 -28.27
CA ILE A 644 -0.56 17.93 -29.51
C ILE A 644 0.66 17.04 -29.25
N THR A 645 1.67 17.56 -28.56
CA THR A 645 2.83 16.79 -28.14
C THR A 645 2.43 15.58 -27.28
N ALA A 646 1.50 15.77 -26.32
CA ALA A 646 0.97 14.69 -25.51
C ALA A 646 0.27 13.63 -26.38
N TYR A 647 -0.56 14.03 -27.32
CA TYR A 647 -1.29 13.13 -28.22
C TYR A 647 -0.35 12.34 -29.13
N GLN A 648 0.64 13.01 -29.77
CA GLN A 648 1.66 12.35 -30.58
C GLN A 648 2.45 11.30 -29.78
N LEU A 649 2.84 11.67 -28.55
CA LEU A 649 3.53 10.73 -27.67
C LEU A 649 2.65 9.53 -27.32
N VAL A 650 1.37 9.76 -26.96
CA VAL A 650 0.40 8.69 -26.66
C VAL A 650 0.24 7.77 -27.86
N SER A 651 0.05 8.30 -29.08
CA SER A 651 -0.05 7.52 -30.33
C SER A 651 1.16 6.63 -30.55
N MET A 652 2.37 7.15 -30.30
CA MET A 652 3.59 6.32 -30.38
C MET A 652 3.67 5.26 -29.28
N LEU A 653 3.18 5.57 -28.05
CA LEU A 653 3.14 4.63 -26.94
C LEU A 653 2.04 3.57 -27.10
N GLU A 654 0.96 3.84 -27.83
CA GLU A 654 0.04 2.80 -28.30
C GLU A 654 0.76 1.80 -29.23
N GLY A 655 1.64 2.29 -30.10
CA GLY A 655 2.48 1.45 -30.94
C GLY A 655 3.37 0.50 -30.16
N VAL A 656 3.85 0.88 -28.97
CA VAL A 656 4.61 -0.04 -28.06
C VAL A 656 3.76 -1.24 -27.65
N VAL A 657 2.47 -1.02 -27.39
CA VAL A 657 1.52 -2.07 -26.98
C VAL A 657 1.05 -2.89 -28.18
N GLN A 658 0.76 -2.24 -29.28
CA GLN A 658 0.19 -2.91 -30.48
C GLN A 658 1.21 -3.72 -31.26
N ARG A 659 2.44 -3.20 -31.42
CA ARG A 659 3.47 -3.71 -32.36
C ARG A 659 4.87 -3.77 -31.77
N GLY A 660 5.09 -3.12 -30.62
CA GLY A 660 6.40 -2.95 -30.01
C GLY A 660 6.74 -3.94 -28.91
N THR A 661 7.51 -3.47 -27.95
CA THR A 661 8.09 -4.30 -26.86
C THR A 661 7.08 -4.90 -25.89
N ALA A 662 5.82 -4.47 -25.89
CA ALA A 662 4.76 -4.99 -25.05
C ALA A 662 3.70 -5.81 -25.79
N ALA A 663 3.71 -5.86 -27.12
CA ALA A 663 2.65 -6.43 -27.95
C ALA A 663 2.27 -7.91 -27.65
N ARG A 664 3.18 -8.70 -27.06
CA ARG A 664 2.92 -10.10 -26.70
C ARG A 664 2.30 -10.26 -25.32
N TYR A 665 2.25 -9.20 -24.53
CA TYR A 665 1.98 -9.27 -23.09
C TYR A 665 0.80 -8.42 -22.66
N VAL A 666 0.38 -7.48 -23.50
CA VAL A 666 -0.74 -6.58 -23.22
C VAL A 666 -1.69 -6.59 -24.40
N ASP A 667 -2.93 -7.02 -24.13
CA ASP A 667 -4.04 -7.04 -25.08
C ASP A 667 -5.32 -6.66 -24.34
N LEU A 668 -5.75 -5.41 -24.47
CA LEU A 668 -6.95 -4.87 -23.83
C LEU A 668 -8.02 -4.55 -24.87
N PRO A 669 -9.32 -4.67 -24.53
CA PRO A 669 -10.42 -4.38 -25.45
C PRO A 669 -10.62 -2.88 -25.74
N VAL A 670 -9.76 -2.02 -25.19
CA VAL A 670 -9.79 -0.57 -25.35
C VAL A 670 -8.39 -0.07 -25.72
N PRO A 671 -8.26 1.11 -26.37
CA PRO A 671 -6.97 1.70 -26.64
C PRO A 671 -6.12 1.82 -25.39
N SER A 672 -4.90 1.36 -25.49
CA SER A 672 -3.94 1.38 -24.39
C SER A 672 -2.54 1.71 -24.89
N ALA A 673 -1.81 2.46 -24.08
CA ALA A 673 -0.46 2.91 -24.36
C ALA A 673 0.44 2.57 -23.19
N GLY A 674 1.75 2.44 -23.44
CA GLY A 674 2.65 2.12 -22.33
C GLY A 674 4.11 2.02 -22.76
N LYS A 675 4.98 1.77 -21.79
CA LYS A 675 6.41 1.62 -22.00
C LYS A 675 7.03 0.59 -21.09
N THR A 676 7.82 -0.31 -21.65
CA THR A 676 8.66 -1.25 -20.92
C THR A 676 9.92 -0.56 -20.41
N GLY A 677 10.33 -0.89 -19.20
CA GLY A 677 11.61 -0.53 -18.61
C GLY A 677 12.43 -1.78 -18.29
N THR A 678 13.70 -1.75 -18.59
CA THR A 678 14.66 -2.81 -18.23
C THR A 678 16.00 -2.12 -18.02
N THR A 679 16.59 -2.31 -16.85
CA THR A 679 17.92 -1.80 -16.54
C THR A 679 19.00 -2.72 -17.06
N ASN A 680 20.27 -2.27 -16.99
CA ASN A 680 21.43 -3.09 -17.35
C ASN A 680 21.38 -4.42 -16.59
N GLU A 681 21.71 -5.50 -17.28
CA GLU A 681 21.68 -6.88 -16.73
C GLU A 681 20.29 -7.30 -16.22
N SER A 682 19.22 -6.61 -16.62
CA SER A 682 17.85 -6.85 -16.14
C SER A 682 17.75 -6.95 -14.61
N ARG A 683 18.40 -6.04 -13.88
CA ARG A 683 18.34 -6.01 -12.40
C ARG A 683 16.98 -5.52 -11.89
N ASP A 684 16.41 -4.58 -12.64
CA ASP A 684 15.07 -4.02 -12.39
C ASP A 684 14.28 -4.04 -13.70
N VAL A 685 13.04 -4.46 -13.61
CA VAL A 685 12.12 -4.51 -14.75
C VAL A 685 10.85 -3.73 -14.43
N TRP A 686 10.36 -2.98 -15.42
CA TRP A 686 9.25 -2.07 -15.30
C TRP A 686 8.28 -2.23 -16.46
N PHE A 687 7.03 -2.01 -16.19
CA PHE A 687 6.03 -1.65 -17.18
C PHE A 687 5.12 -0.57 -16.62
N VAL A 688 4.96 0.51 -17.36
CA VAL A 688 3.98 1.57 -17.03
C VAL A 688 3.13 1.80 -18.27
N GLY A 689 1.83 1.69 -18.09
CA GLY A 689 0.89 1.86 -19.18
C GLY A 689 -0.42 2.49 -18.70
N PHE A 690 -1.26 2.87 -19.65
CA PHE A 690 -2.49 3.58 -19.37
C PHE A 690 -3.53 3.38 -20.47
N THR A 691 -4.79 3.60 -20.10
CA THR A 691 -5.92 3.86 -20.97
C THR A 691 -6.30 5.34 -20.86
N SER A 692 -7.37 5.76 -21.50
CA SER A 692 -7.82 7.17 -21.43
C SER A 692 -8.26 7.60 -20.01
N ASN A 693 -8.44 6.70 -19.07
CA ASN A 693 -8.93 6.98 -17.71
C ASN A 693 -8.08 6.44 -16.57
N ILE A 694 -7.30 5.38 -16.78
CA ILE A 694 -6.50 4.74 -15.72
C ILE A 694 -5.05 4.56 -16.20
N VAL A 695 -4.11 4.90 -15.33
CA VAL A 695 -2.69 4.57 -15.45
C VAL A 695 -2.32 3.55 -14.39
N ALA A 696 -1.52 2.56 -14.78
CA ALA A 696 -0.97 1.57 -13.84
C ALA A 696 0.51 1.31 -14.15
N GLY A 697 1.26 1.03 -13.09
CA GLY A 697 2.69 0.71 -13.19
C GLY A 697 3.07 -0.45 -12.31
N CYS A 698 3.99 -1.24 -12.82
CA CYS A 698 4.62 -2.35 -12.12
C CYS A 698 6.15 -2.20 -12.16
N TYR A 699 6.78 -2.55 -11.06
CA TYR A 699 8.21 -2.70 -10.91
C TYR A 699 8.50 -4.01 -10.19
N ILE A 700 9.49 -4.77 -10.66
CA ILE A 700 9.96 -6.01 -10.03
C ILE A 700 11.50 -6.02 -10.04
N GLY A 701 12.11 -6.37 -8.89
CA GLY A 701 13.54 -6.47 -8.69
C GLY A 701 13.88 -6.95 -7.27
N TYR A 702 15.13 -7.28 -7.03
CA TYR A 702 15.60 -7.63 -5.70
C TYR A 702 15.87 -6.37 -4.87
N ASP A 703 15.63 -6.40 -3.56
CA ASP A 703 15.97 -5.29 -2.66
C ASP A 703 17.46 -4.93 -2.70
N VAL A 704 18.32 -5.95 -2.79
CA VAL A 704 19.73 -5.80 -3.14
C VAL A 704 19.86 -6.14 -4.63
N PRO A 705 20.16 -5.17 -5.52
CA PRO A 705 20.13 -5.37 -6.97
C PRO A 705 21.02 -6.49 -7.45
N LYS A 706 20.45 -7.50 -8.10
CA LYS A 706 21.15 -8.59 -8.79
C LYS A 706 20.41 -8.94 -10.08
N PRO A 707 21.09 -9.50 -11.11
CA PRO A 707 20.46 -9.84 -12.36
C PRO A 707 19.30 -10.83 -12.22
N LEU A 708 18.19 -10.55 -12.90
CA LEU A 708 17.01 -11.44 -12.89
C LEU A 708 17.20 -12.68 -13.76
N GLY A 709 18.15 -12.64 -14.69
CA GLY A 709 18.41 -13.73 -15.62
C GLY A 709 17.81 -13.53 -17.01
N LYS A 710 18.20 -14.41 -17.95
CA LYS A 710 17.76 -14.35 -19.34
C LYS A 710 16.25 -14.59 -19.46
N GLY A 711 15.56 -13.78 -20.26
CA GLY A 711 14.12 -13.91 -20.50
C GLY A 711 13.23 -13.08 -19.60
N TRP A 712 13.79 -12.45 -18.55
CA TRP A 712 13.05 -11.60 -17.64
C TRP A 712 13.26 -10.12 -17.99
N TYR A 713 12.29 -9.54 -18.70
CA TYR A 713 12.27 -8.16 -19.18
C TYR A 713 11.00 -7.45 -18.70
N GLY A 714 10.94 -6.14 -18.83
CA GLY A 714 9.78 -5.35 -18.44
C GLY A 714 8.47 -5.84 -19.06
N GLY A 715 8.48 -6.17 -20.36
CA GLY A 715 7.32 -6.73 -21.05
C GLY A 715 6.91 -8.10 -20.52
N SER A 716 7.86 -9.04 -20.38
CA SER A 716 7.56 -10.44 -19.99
C SER A 716 7.24 -10.61 -18.50
N THR A 717 7.67 -9.67 -17.64
CA THR A 717 7.54 -9.80 -16.17
C THR A 717 6.47 -8.89 -15.61
N CYS A 718 6.52 -7.59 -15.90
CA CYS A 718 5.56 -6.59 -15.45
C CYS A 718 4.38 -6.42 -16.42
N GLY A 719 4.53 -6.75 -17.71
CA GLY A 719 3.44 -6.70 -18.69
C GLY A 719 2.23 -7.53 -18.28
N PRO A 720 2.38 -8.81 -17.89
CA PRO A 720 1.27 -9.62 -17.38
C PRO A 720 0.60 -9.05 -16.13
N VAL A 721 1.37 -8.49 -15.19
CA VAL A 721 0.79 -7.83 -13.98
C VAL A 721 -0.11 -6.67 -14.37
N PHE A 722 0.34 -5.85 -15.32
CA PHE A 722 -0.46 -4.75 -15.87
C PHE A 722 -1.70 -5.29 -16.60
N GLN A 723 -1.55 -6.30 -17.44
CA GLN A 723 -2.65 -6.92 -18.21
C GLN A 723 -3.75 -7.45 -17.28
N ASP A 724 -3.38 -8.25 -16.28
CA ASP A 724 -4.32 -8.88 -15.35
C ASP A 724 -5.11 -7.84 -14.57
N PHE A 725 -4.43 -6.79 -14.10
CA PHE A 725 -5.09 -5.69 -13.41
C PHE A 725 -5.98 -4.87 -14.34
N MET A 726 -5.44 -4.44 -15.50
CA MET A 726 -6.16 -3.54 -16.40
C MET A 726 -7.35 -4.20 -17.08
N ALA A 727 -7.31 -5.50 -17.34
CA ALA A 727 -8.48 -6.23 -17.85
C ALA A 727 -9.68 -6.09 -16.89
N LYS A 728 -9.47 -6.19 -15.58
CA LYS A 728 -10.50 -5.98 -14.57
C LYS A 728 -10.87 -4.51 -14.39
N ALA A 729 -9.89 -3.62 -14.45
CA ALA A 729 -10.12 -2.19 -14.35
C ALA A 729 -10.97 -1.67 -15.53
N VAL A 730 -10.71 -2.15 -16.76
CA VAL A 730 -11.51 -1.82 -17.93
C VAL A 730 -12.93 -2.39 -17.84
N GLU A 731 -13.10 -3.61 -17.32
CA GLU A 731 -14.40 -4.19 -17.05
C GLU A 731 -15.24 -3.30 -16.10
N LYS A 732 -14.60 -2.76 -15.05
CA LYS A 732 -15.28 -1.97 -14.01
C LYS A 732 -15.47 -0.50 -14.39
N PHE A 733 -14.45 0.13 -14.93
CA PHE A 733 -14.41 1.59 -15.17
C PHE A 733 -14.54 1.96 -16.66
N GLY A 734 -14.56 0.99 -17.56
CA GLY A 734 -14.54 1.23 -18.99
C GLY A 734 -13.20 1.76 -19.49
N GLY A 735 -13.24 2.40 -20.61
CA GLY A 735 -12.16 3.08 -21.32
C GLY A 735 -12.68 3.61 -22.63
N GLY A 736 -12.01 4.56 -23.21
CA GLY A 736 -12.41 5.18 -24.48
C GLY A 736 -11.20 5.52 -25.34
N GLN A 737 -11.45 6.16 -26.46
CA GLN A 737 -10.41 6.73 -27.29
C GLN A 737 -9.70 7.86 -26.53
N PHE A 738 -8.42 8.04 -26.79
CA PHE A 738 -7.70 9.21 -26.31
C PHE A 738 -8.26 10.46 -26.99
N VAL A 739 -8.28 11.57 -26.27
CA VAL A 739 -8.85 12.82 -26.77
C VAL A 739 -7.93 13.41 -27.84
N VAL A 740 -8.45 13.56 -29.05
CA VAL A 740 -7.72 14.21 -30.15
C VAL A 740 -7.73 15.71 -29.90
N PRO A 741 -6.56 16.37 -29.83
CA PRO A 741 -6.49 17.82 -29.67
C PRO A 741 -6.91 18.56 -30.97
N THR A 742 -7.12 19.88 -30.88
CA THR A 742 -7.30 20.76 -32.04
C THR A 742 -5.95 21.28 -32.54
N GLY A 743 -5.88 21.78 -33.79
CA GLY A 743 -4.68 22.41 -34.34
C GLY A 743 -3.72 21.47 -35.06
N GLY A 744 -4.24 20.36 -35.55
CA GLY A 744 -3.50 19.41 -36.39
C GLY A 744 -4.46 18.53 -37.19
N GLU A 745 -3.89 17.65 -38.02
CA GLU A 745 -4.63 16.69 -38.83
C GLU A 745 -3.96 15.30 -38.82
N PHE A 746 -4.77 14.28 -39.13
CA PHE A 746 -4.27 12.91 -39.33
C PHE A 746 -3.77 12.75 -40.74
N ILE A 747 -2.57 12.22 -40.89
CA ILE A 747 -1.94 11.91 -42.15
C ILE A 747 -1.47 10.45 -42.15
N ASN A 748 -1.85 9.71 -43.19
CA ASN A 748 -1.31 8.36 -43.41
C ASN A 748 0.17 8.42 -43.76
N MET A 749 0.99 7.71 -43.00
CA MET A 749 2.41 7.58 -43.27
C MET A 749 2.87 6.11 -43.22
N ASP A 750 3.91 5.84 -43.96
CA ASP A 750 4.65 4.60 -43.82
C ASP A 750 5.48 4.62 -42.51
N ARG A 751 5.24 3.68 -41.62
CA ARG A 751 5.85 3.67 -40.28
C ARG A 751 7.35 3.46 -40.28
N TYR A 752 7.92 2.86 -41.35
CA TYR A 752 9.35 2.56 -41.42
C TYR A 752 10.16 3.64 -42.14
N THR A 753 9.55 4.29 -43.11
CA THR A 753 10.24 5.33 -43.87
C THR A 753 9.88 6.76 -43.46
N GLY A 754 8.77 6.94 -42.69
CA GLY A 754 8.23 8.24 -42.34
C GLY A 754 7.61 8.99 -43.51
N ALA A 755 7.49 8.40 -44.71
CA ALA A 755 6.94 9.06 -45.89
C ALA A 755 5.42 9.20 -45.79
N ARG A 756 4.88 10.34 -46.22
CA ARG A 756 3.44 10.56 -46.40
C ARG A 756 2.90 9.61 -47.47
N LEU A 757 1.80 8.96 -47.17
CA LEU A 757 1.05 8.12 -48.09
C LEU A 757 -0.26 8.78 -48.52
N ALA A 758 -0.93 8.19 -49.52
CA ALA A 758 -2.26 8.61 -49.92
C ALA A 758 -3.28 8.43 -48.79
N ASP A 759 -4.33 9.23 -48.75
CA ASP A 759 -5.33 9.21 -47.67
C ASP A 759 -6.14 7.92 -47.64
N ASP A 760 -6.17 7.17 -48.73
CA ASP A 760 -6.79 5.84 -48.87
C ASP A 760 -5.79 4.67 -48.76
N ALA A 761 -4.55 4.94 -48.39
CA ALA A 761 -3.55 3.90 -48.22
C ALA A 761 -3.94 2.96 -47.04
N GLU A 762 -3.89 1.66 -47.31
CA GLU A 762 -4.14 0.59 -46.34
C GLU A 762 -2.95 -0.37 -46.28
N GLY A 763 -2.73 -1.01 -45.15
CA GLY A 763 -1.68 -2.02 -44.99
C GLY A 763 -1.09 -2.02 -43.57
N GLU A 764 -0.35 -3.08 -43.23
CA GLU A 764 0.25 -3.26 -41.90
C GLU A 764 1.30 -2.19 -41.53
N ASN A 765 1.89 -1.55 -42.54
CA ASN A 765 2.90 -0.53 -42.38
C ASN A 765 2.32 0.89 -42.42
N VAL A 766 1.01 1.04 -42.66
CA VAL A 766 0.33 2.32 -42.67
C VAL A 766 -0.10 2.71 -41.28
N VAL A 767 0.27 3.91 -40.85
CA VAL A 767 -0.15 4.51 -39.58
C VAL A 767 -0.74 5.88 -39.86
N ALA A 768 -1.98 6.10 -39.37
CA ALA A 768 -2.57 7.43 -39.33
C ALA A 768 -1.96 8.19 -38.14
N GLU A 769 -1.06 9.11 -38.44
CA GLU A 769 -0.36 9.90 -37.43
C GLU A 769 -0.91 11.31 -37.34
N PHE A 770 -0.96 11.89 -36.16
CA PHE A 770 -1.42 13.24 -35.93
C PHE A 770 -0.26 14.22 -36.06
N PHE A 771 -0.34 15.16 -37.00
CA PHE A 771 0.67 16.20 -37.22
C PHE A 771 0.11 17.56 -36.82
N ARG A 772 0.95 18.40 -36.25
CA ARG A 772 0.69 19.80 -36.04
C ARG A 772 0.61 20.50 -37.42
N GLU A 773 -0.24 21.46 -37.58
CA GLU A 773 -0.36 22.24 -38.82
C GLU A 773 0.99 22.89 -39.16
N GLY A 774 1.54 22.57 -40.33
CA GLY A 774 2.85 22.99 -40.82
C GLY A 774 4.02 22.03 -40.61
N ASP A 775 3.82 20.92 -39.87
CA ASP A 775 4.84 19.91 -39.58
C ASP A 775 4.62 18.60 -40.34
N GLU A 776 3.76 18.63 -41.38
CA GLU A 776 3.36 17.44 -42.14
C GLU A 776 4.55 16.90 -42.98
N PRO A 777 4.73 15.57 -43.06
CA PRO A 777 5.74 15.00 -43.92
C PRO A 777 5.44 15.25 -45.38
N VAL A 778 6.49 15.44 -46.19
CA VAL A 778 6.33 15.76 -47.62
C VAL A 778 5.82 14.52 -48.36
N PHE A 779 4.81 14.69 -49.19
CA PHE A 779 4.20 13.62 -49.96
C PHE A 779 5.19 12.99 -50.97
N GLY A 780 5.32 11.68 -50.95
CA GLY A 780 6.14 10.92 -51.91
C GLY A 780 7.66 11.08 -51.76
N ILE A 781 8.12 11.90 -50.81
CA ILE A 781 9.55 12.09 -50.55
C ILE A 781 9.87 11.53 -49.16
N SER A 782 10.57 10.38 -49.15
CA SER A 782 11.25 9.90 -47.95
C SER A 782 12.60 10.63 -47.90
N LEU A 783 13.04 10.99 -46.66
CA LEU A 783 14.41 11.48 -46.48
C LEU A 783 15.46 10.41 -46.87
N ASN A 784 15.03 9.17 -47.02
CA ASN A 784 15.83 8.08 -47.55
C ASN A 784 16.09 8.22 -49.05
N ASP A 785 15.19 8.87 -49.83
CA ASP A 785 15.35 9.07 -51.28
C ASP A 785 16.34 10.19 -51.62
N GLY A 786 16.61 11.10 -50.69
CA GLY A 786 17.59 12.20 -50.84
C GLY A 786 19.04 11.86 -50.45
N PHE A 787 19.22 10.79 -49.68
CA PHE A 787 20.52 10.26 -49.32
C PHE A 787 20.71 8.90 -50.02
N ALA A 788 21.79 8.73 -50.79
CA ALA A 788 22.14 7.53 -51.53
C ALA A 788 22.36 6.25 -50.68
N LEU A 789 21.82 6.20 -49.48
CA LEU A 789 21.89 5.08 -48.52
C LEU A 789 20.60 4.25 -48.47
N GLY A 790 19.56 4.63 -49.25
CA GLY A 790 18.22 4.05 -49.10
C GLY A 790 17.96 2.69 -49.76
N SER A 791 18.90 2.12 -50.54
CA SER A 791 18.60 0.90 -51.33
C SER A 791 18.79 -0.43 -50.59
N ASN A 792 19.24 -0.38 -49.30
CA ASN A 792 19.56 -1.62 -48.59
C ASN A 792 18.89 -1.70 -47.20
N LEU A 793 17.86 -0.94 -46.92
CA LEU A 793 17.08 -1.13 -45.70
C LEU A 793 16.14 -2.30 -45.90
N LYS A 794 16.45 -3.42 -45.22
CA LYS A 794 15.60 -4.57 -45.19
C LYS A 794 14.45 -4.35 -44.20
N SER A 795 13.27 -4.79 -44.58
CA SER A 795 12.12 -4.80 -43.70
C SER A 795 12.38 -5.74 -42.50
N GLU A 796 11.65 -5.57 -41.42
CA GLU A 796 11.74 -6.47 -40.24
C GLU A 796 11.42 -7.92 -40.64
N GLU A 797 10.53 -8.08 -41.61
CA GLU A 797 10.17 -9.38 -42.25
C GLU A 797 11.32 -9.95 -43.04
N ASP A 798 12.06 -9.14 -43.81
CA ASP A 798 13.25 -9.57 -44.53
C ASP A 798 14.37 -9.97 -43.55
N LEU A 799 14.56 -9.24 -42.48
CA LEU A 799 15.54 -9.55 -41.44
C LEU A 799 15.15 -10.79 -40.63
N LEU A 800 13.85 -10.99 -40.39
CA LEU A 800 13.32 -12.17 -39.71
C LEU A 800 13.48 -13.40 -40.62
N ASN A 801 13.18 -13.26 -41.92
CA ASN A 801 13.34 -14.33 -42.92
C ASN A 801 14.83 -14.72 -43.11
N GLU A 802 15.74 -13.75 -43.17
CA GLU A 802 17.19 -14.06 -43.17
C GLU A 802 17.65 -14.71 -41.86
N ALA A 803 17.12 -14.29 -40.71
CA ALA A 803 17.47 -14.93 -39.46
C ALA A 803 16.93 -16.39 -39.38
N LEU A 804 15.75 -16.64 -39.94
CA LEU A 804 15.17 -17.96 -40.07
C LEU A 804 15.96 -18.83 -41.05
N GLU A 805 16.29 -18.32 -42.24
CA GLU A 805 17.12 -18.99 -43.22
C GLU A 805 18.53 -19.30 -42.67
N ALA A 806 19.14 -18.38 -41.94
CA ALA A 806 20.41 -18.60 -41.26
C ALA A 806 20.32 -19.63 -40.13
N ALA A 807 19.19 -19.68 -39.41
CA ALA A 807 18.94 -20.68 -38.39
C ALA A 807 18.68 -22.07 -38.98
N GLU A 808 17.96 -22.15 -40.11
CA GLU A 808 17.76 -23.40 -40.86
C GLU A 808 19.09 -23.92 -41.48
N ALA A 809 19.88 -23.04 -42.09
CA ALA A 809 21.18 -23.36 -42.60
C ALA A 809 22.17 -23.82 -41.50
N ALA A 810 22.10 -23.23 -40.32
CA ALA A 810 22.88 -23.65 -39.16
C ALA A 810 22.41 -25.02 -38.60
N SER A 811 21.11 -25.30 -38.69
CA SER A 811 20.52 -26.59 -38.32
C SER A 811 20.95 -27.68 -39.27
N ASP A 812 20.86 -27.42 -40.57
CA ASP A 812 21.28 -28.35 -41.63
C ASP A 812 22.79 -28.62 -41.57
N ALA A 813 23.62 -27.60 -41.30
CA ALA A 813 25.06 -27.76 -41.10
C ALA A 813 25.41 -28.54 -39.83
N ALA A 814 24.60 -28.47 -38.80
CA ALA A 814 24.75 -29.25 -37.57
C ALA A 814 24.40 -30.73 -37.77
N GLU A 815 23.43 -31.04 -38.65
CA GLU A 815 23.11 -32.42 -39.03
C GLU A 815 24.21 -33.05 -39.96
N GLU A 816 24.90 -32.26 -40.79
CA GLU A 816 26.01 -32.72 -41.66
C GLU A 816 27.37 -32.72 -40.96
N GLY A 817 27.48 -32.30 -39.72
CA GLY A 817 28.72 -32.32 -38.92
C GLY A 817 29.81 -31.34 -39.39
N THR A 818 29.43 -30.34 -40.18
CA THR A 818 30.35 -29.30 -40.67
C THR A 818 30.26 -28.04 -39.82
N ILE A 819 31.38 -27.68 -39.17
CA ILE A 819 31.47 -26.40 -38.44
C ILE A 819 31.64 -25.29 -39.49
N VAL A 820 30.59 -24.57 -39.82
CA VAL A 820 30.67 -23.35 -40.64
C VAL A 820 31.03 -22.20 -39.72
N ILE A 821 32.24 -21.71 -39.79
CA ILE A 821 32.65 -20.44 -39.21
C ILE A 821 32.11 -19.37 -40.16
N PRO A 822 31.19 -18.47 -39.74
CA PRO A 822 30.77 -17.34 -40.57
C PRO A 822 31.99 -16.46 -40.87
N THR A 823 32.39 -16.40 -42.12
CA THR A 823 33.40 -15.41 -42.55
C THR A 823 32.69 -14.05 -42.65
N ASP A 824 33.16 -13.12 -41.85
CA ASP A 824 32.69 -11.75 -41.69
C ASP A 824 33.13 -10.89 -42.90
N ASP A 825 32.59 -11.16 -44.09
CA ASP A 825 32.97 -10.47 -45.36
C ASP A 825 32.03 -9.33 -45.77
N ASN A 826 31.09 -8.95 -44.91
CA ASN A 826 30.26 -7.77 -45.09
C ASN A 826 30.56 -6.68 -44.02
N LYS A 827 31.81 -6.30 -43.84
CA LYS A 827 32.14 -5.01 -43.25
C LYS A 827 31.88 -3.94 -44.29
N ALA A 828 30.75 -3.25 -44.19
CA ALA A 828 30.61 -1.98 -44.82
C ALA A 828 31.72 -1.06 -44.30
N ASP A 829 32.62 -0.67 -45.18
CA ASP A 829 33.71 0.29 -44.89
C ASP A 829 33.07 1.67 -44.70
N PHE A 830 32.62 1.95 -43.48
CA PHE A 830 32.21 3.28 -43.09
C PHE A 830 33.47 4.11 -42.91
N GLY A 831 33.80 4.86 -43.99
CA GLY A 831 34.81 5.89 -43.90
C GLY A 831 34.58 6.75 -42.68
N THR A 832 35.63 6.92 -41.88
CA THR A 832 35.67 7.85 -40.78
C THR A 832 35.18 9.21 -41.22
N LEU A 833 33.92 9.52 -40.91
CA LEU A 833 33.47 10.90 -40.93
C LEU A 833 34.19 11.63 -39.78
N SER A 834 35.27 12.32 -40.15
CA SER A 834 35.92 13.25 -39.26
C SER A 834 34.89 14.29 -38.82
N SER A 835 34.87 14.54 -37.51
CA SER A 835 34.11 15.62 -36.88
C SER A 835 34.59 16.97 -37.42
N GLY A 836 33.99 17.38 -38.53
CA GLY A 836 34.19 18.66 -39.16
C GLY A 836 32.86 19.37 -39.29
N GLY A 837 32.54 20.13 -38.26
CA GLY A 837 31.61 21.26 -38.22
C GLY A 837 30.45 21.31 -39.20
N LEU A 838 29.27 21.18 -38.62
CA LEU A 838 28.13 21.98 -39.07
C LEU A 838 27.41 22.47 -37.85
N TYR A 839 27.27 23.76 -37.80
CA TYR A 839 26.63 24.59 -36.80
C TYR A 839 25.19 24.18 -36.51
#